data_994f5f5e360df0e7b9e93c90bb459ac4
#
_entry.id   994f5f5e360df0e7b9e93c90bb459ac4
#
_cell.length_a   1.000
_cell.length_b   1.000
_cell.length_c   1.000
_cell.angle_alpha   90.00
_cell.angle_beta   90.00
_cell.angle_gamma   90.00
#
_symmetry.space_group_name_H-M   'P 1'
#
loop_
_entity.id
_entity.type
_entity.pdbx_description
1 polymer ?
#
loop_
_entity_poly.entity_id
_entity_poly.type
_entity_poly.pdbx_seq_one_letter_code
_entity_poly.pdbx_strand_id
1 'polypeptide(L)'
;MQKVKPFFVNQKIYYEVTFTAANANASKFDRVIAFTQHEIVDNYAVKFSIHNDIIRILKKDMSILVIDGYEVSIRPCEWDNLSEIFGPRVKHSTNSNEYKELMRYLSSVRMSLTELVSSDQDYYDFVKGKITVRAQSVKIYEMLDQCRDIIVGNKPGANVLRYLLHKMNNRIIKWQYSNNRCNRCDRLSNLYLNYGCIPFDCMPYCTSLIQHNPRIYDLFESIPASDHEHELFARYIKNNTEIDGHLFTQRSEIEGFENIDDLIRKYNSTLYYKLNGRRIEEYKNHLYIKSYVKDSTEIIEKLQELASSGVSQYTSSVDSWMSRESYTIDDDGKKEALRQMFSNSHVALIYGSAGTGKSTLIKHISNFWADKDKMFLANTHPAVDNMRRKVTAGNSEYNTIAKFLSKWNNNTDCDVLFIDECSTVSNDDMRGVLEKANFKLLVLVGDIYQIESIYFGNWFSIAQNFVPKTSIFELTHPYRTTSSDLLTVWDRVRKLDDAILEPLVKNGYVAKLDESIFEHSEEDEIILCLNYDGLYGINNINRFLQNSNPNESVVWGINTYKVGDPILFNESNIFSPLIHNNSKGKIFGIHPGEQEIQFDIELEESINEIDAWEYDFELIGESEAGKSIISFTVSKYRSTDEDDEDNNSSVVPFQVAYAVSIHKA
;
A
#
# COMPACT_ATOMS: atom_id res chain seq x y z
N MET A 1 -13.91 9.39 8.75
CA MET A 1 -13.59 8.31 9.71
C MET A 1 -12.91 7.16 9.00
N GLN A 2 -11.93 6.51 9.65
CA GLN A 2 -11.19 5.38 9.04
C GLN A 2 -11.40 4.09 9.83
N LYS A 3 -11.41 4.17 11.17
CA LYS A 3 -11.51 2.99 12.05
C LYS A 3 -11.88 3.38 13.46
N VAL A 4 -12.69 2.56 14.11
CA VAL A 4 -13.00 2.64 15.54
C VAL A 4 -12.69 1.30 16.17
N LYS A 5 -11.90 1.29 17.25
CA LYS A 5 -11.53 0.07 17.99
C LYS A 5 -11.87 0.22 19.46
N PRO A 6 -12.67 -0.65 20.02
CA PRO A 6 -12.87 -0.67 21.47
C PRO A 6 -11.64 -1.23 22.20
N PHE A 7 -11.35 -0.69 23.37
CA PHE A 7 -10.36 -1.22 24.29
C PHE A 7 -10.78 -0.99 25.73
N PHE A 8 -10.21 -1.75 26.67
CA PHE A 8 -10.60 -1.70 28.08
C PHE A 8 -9.48 -1.09 28.93
N VAL A 9 -9.85 -0.10 29.74
CA VAL A 9 -8.99 0.45 30.77
C VAL A 9 -9.79 0.59 32.07
N ASN A 10 -9.31 0.02 33.16
CA ASN A 10 -9.93 0.11 34.48
C ASN A 10 -11.43 -0.19 34.46
N GLN A 11 -11.84 -1.28 33.82
CA GLN A 11 -13.23 -1.76 33.70
C GLN A 11 -14.17 -0.84 32.89
N LYS A 12 -13.63 0.13 32.18
CA LYS A 12 -14.37 1.00 31.26
C LYS A 12 -13.99 0.72 29.82
N ILE A 13 -14.94 0.83 28.92
CA ILE A 13 -14.74 0.76 27.48
C ILE A 13 -14.34 2.15 26.99
N TYR A 14 -13.27 2.20 26.22
CA TYR A 14 -12.83 3.35 25.46
C TYR A 14 -12.73 2.96 24.00
N TYR A 15 -12.78 3.94 23.13
CA TYR A 15 -12.63 3.75 21.69
C TYR A 15 -11.40 4.52 21.20
N GLU A 16 -10.54 3.82 20.49
CA GLU A 16 -9.48 4.40 19.69
C GLU A 16 -10.05 4.73 18.32
N VAL A 17 -10.08 6.00 17.98
CA VAL A 17 -10.68 6.52 16.74
C VAL A 17 -9.58 6.99 15.81
N THR A 18 -9.43 6.33 14.66
CA THR A 18 -8.53 6.77 13.60
C THR A 18 -9.32 7.54 12.56
N PHE A 19 -8.89 8.76 12.25
CA PHE A 19 -9.55 9.63 11.27
C PHE A 19 -8.54 10.49 10.49
N THR A 20 -9.01 11.08 9.40
CA THR A 20 -8.29 12.08 8.60
C THR A 20 -9.16 13.31 8.50
N ALA A 21 -8.59 14.45 8.09
CA ALA A 21 -9.39 15.58 7.63
C ALA A 21 -10.37 15.11 6.53
N ALA A 22 -11.55 15.72 6.46
CA ALA A 22 -12.57 15.41 5.45
C ALA A 22 -12.14 15.99 4.08
N ASN A 23 -11.05 15.47 3.53
CA ASN A 23 -10.45 15.86 2.27
C ASN A 23 -10.44 14.67 1.31
N ALA A 24 -10.78 14.88 0.05
CA ALA A 24 -10.73 13.86 -0.98
C ALA A 24 -9.30 13.34 -1.23
N ASN A 25 -8.28 14.14 -0.94
CA ASN A 25 -6.86 13.81 -1.13
C ASN A 25 -6.18 13.27 0.13
N ALA A 26 -6.89 13.16 1.26
CA ALA A 26 -6.30 12.62 2.49
C ALA A 26 -5.81 11.18 2.31
N SER A 27 -4.58 10.93 2.72
CA SER A 27 -3.89 9.66 2.59
C SER A 27 -3.83 8.89 3.93
N LYS A 28 -3.27 7.68 3.90
CA LYS A 28 -3.02 6.91 5.14
C LYS A 28 -2.01 7.59 6.07
N PHE A 29 -1.22 8.51 5.56
CA PHE A 29 -0.20 9.24 6.30
C PHE A 29 -0.79 10.41 7.10
N ASP A 30 -1.96 10.91 6.67
CA ASP A 30 -2.69 11.99 7.36
C ASP A 30 -3.58 11.49 8.50
N ARG A 31 -3.49 10.20 8.82
CA ARG A 31 -4.30 9.59 9.87
C ARG A 31 -3.84 10.05 11.25
N VAL A 32 -4.82 10.43 12.06
CA VAL A 32 -4.63 10.81 13.45
C VAL A 32 -5.46 9.91 14.34
N ILE A 33 -4.96 9.64 15.54
CA ILE A 33 -5.62 8.85 16.56
C ILE A 33 -6.15 9.79 17.64
N ALA A 34 -7.41 9.60 18.03
CA ALA A 34 -8.01 10.20 19.20
C ALA A 34 -8.73 9.14 20.04
N PHE A 35 -8.99 9.48 21.29
CA PHE A 35 -9.63 8.59 22.24
C PHE A 35 -10.98 9.14 22.70
N THR A 36 -11.95 8.28 22.95
CA THR A 36 -13.26 8.67 23.45
C THR A 36 -13.92 7.57 24.28
N GLN A 37 -14.90 7.93 25.10
CA GLN A 37 -15.82 6.98 25.76
C GLN A 37 -17.12 6.83 24.96
N HIS A 38 -17.32 7.64 23.92
CA HIS A 38 -18.52 7.59 23.08
C HIS A 38 -18.32 6.57 21.94
N GLU A 39 -19.32 5.74 21.74
CA GLU A 39 -19.40 4.92 20.54
C GLU A 39 -19.72 5.81 19.34
N ILE A 40 -18.91 5.74 18.31
CA ILE A 40 -18.99 6.59 17.12
C ILE A 40 -19.34 5.74 15.91
N VAL A 41 -20.30 6.22 15.11
CA VAL A 41 -20.60 5.62 13.79
C VAL A 41 -19.47 5.98 12.83
N ASP A 42 -18.84 4.99 12.23
CA ASP A 42 -17.60 5.14 11.44
C ASP A 42 -17.79 5.29 9.92
N ASN A 43 -19.03 5.47 9.46
CA ASN A 43 -19.36 5.41 8.03
C ASN A 43 -19.20 6.75 7.30
N TYR A 44 -19.43 7.89 7.96
CA TYR A 44 -19.51 9.20 7.30
C TYR A 44 -18.45 10.17 7.75
N ALA A 45 -18.42 11.33 7.06
CA ALA A 45 -17.79 12.50 7.62
C ALA A 45 -18.53 12.93 8.91
N VAL A 46 -17.75 13.23 9.94
CA VAL A 46 -18.24 13.64 11.25
C VAL A 46 -17.55 14.92 11.68
N LYS A 47 -18.25 15.74 12.44
CA LYS A 47 -17.68 16.89 13.14
C LYS A 47 -17.39 16.47 14.57
N PHE A 48 -16.10 16.52 14.94
CA PHE A 48 -15.64 16.24 16.29
C PHE A 48 -15.50 17.50 17.14
N SER A 49 -15.87 17.39 18.41
CA SER A 49 -15.38 18.27 19.46
C SER A 49 -14.16 17.62 20.08
N ILE A 50 -12.98 18.18 19.83
CA ILE A 50 -11.70 17.58 20.22
C ILE A 50 -10.95 18.56 21.13
N HIS A 51 -10.37 18.05 22.20
CA HIS A 51 -9.37 18.77 22.99
C HIS A 51 -8.08 17.96 23.14
N ASN A 52 -7.00 18.64 23.47
CA ASN A 52 -5.75 17.99 23.85
C ASN A 52 -5.78 17.66 25.35
N ASP A 53 -5.41 16.44 25.67
CA ASP A 53 -5.15 15.99 27.03
C ASP A 53 -3.71 15.46 27.12
N ILE A 54 -3.19 15.35 28.35
CA ILE A 54 -1.84 14.89 28.58
C ILE A 54 -1.90 13.61 29.40
N ILE A 55 -1.32 12.55 28.85
CA ILE A 55 -1.10 11.31 29.59
C ILE A 55 0.39 11.12 29.85
N ARG A 56 0.71 10.45 30.93
CA ARG A 56 2.10 10.16 31.29
C ARG A 56 2.44 8.72 30.95
N ILE A 57 3.38 8.54 30.02
CA ILE A 57 3.89 7.23 29.59
C ILE A 57 5.41 7.25 29.76
N LEU A 58 5.96 6.23 30.42
CA LEU A 58 7.41 6.13 30.65
C LEU A 58 8.01 7.44 31.21
N LYS A 59 7.34 8.04 32.21
CA LYS A 59 7.71 9.31 32.85
C LYS A 59 7.80 10.53 31.92
N LYS A 60 7.43 10.40 30.64
CA LYS A 60 7.29 11.51 29.68
C LYS A 60 5.81 11.87 29.52
N ASP A 61 5.55 13.16 29.40
CA ASP A 61 4.22 13.66 29.13
C ASP A 61 3.94 13.56 27.62
N MET A 62 2.86 12.87 27.25
CA MET A 62 2.42 12.70 25.89
C MET A 62 1.08 13.38 25.67
N SER A 63 1.02 14.29 24.70
CA SER A 63 -0.23 14.89 24.26
C SER A 63 -1.04 13.89 23.46
N ILE A 64 -2.28 13.67 23.87
CA ILE A 64 -3.28 12.88 23.14
C ILE A 64 -4.46 13.75 22.74
N LEU A 65 -5.17 13.32 21.70
CA LEU A 65 -6.46 13.93 21.31
C LEU A 65 -7.59 13.16 21.99
N VAL A 66 -8.51 13.89 22.59
CA VAL A 66 -9.71 13.33 23.21
C VAL A 66 -10.94 13.91 22.51
N ILE A 67 -11.87 13.03 22.13
CA ILE A 67 -13.15 13.40 21.51
C ILE A 67 -14.20 13.46 22.60
N ASP A 68 -14.76 14.64 22.85
CA ASP A 68 -15.83 14.91 23.81
C ASP A 68 -17.22 14.62 23.24
N GLY A 69 -17.36 14.73 21.93
CA GLY A 69 -18.60 14.51 21.24
C GLY A 69 -18.45 14.54 19.73
N TYR A 70 -19.45 14.03 19.03
CA TYR A 70 -19.48 14.03 17.57
C TYR A 70 -20.88 14.28 17.03
N GLU A 71 -20.93 14.78 15.81
CA GLU A 71 -22.13 14.95 15.01
C GLU A 71 -21.85 14.46 13.59
N VAL A 72 -22.79 13.71 13.01
CA VAL A 72 -22.72 13.34 11.59
C VAL A 72 -22.79 14.63 10.76
N SER A 73 -21.88 14.76 9.79
CA SER A 73 -21.75 15.97 8.97
C SER A 73 -21.33 15.60 7.56
N ILE A 74 -22.27 15.04 6.80
CA ILE A 74 -22.04 14.71 5.38
C ILE A 74 -21.91 16.02 4.59
N ARG A 75 -20.81 16.21 3.89
CA ARG A 75 -20.53 17.46 3.19
C ARG A 75 -21.52 17.71 2.05
N PRO A 76 -21.93 18.98 1.80
CA PRO A 76 -22.80 19.32 0.68
C PRO A 76 -22.30 18.82 -0.67
N CYS A 77 -20.99 18.88 -0.94
CA CYS A 77 -20.40 18.38 -2.17
C CYS A 77 -20.65 16.89 -2.40
N GLU A 78 -20.72 16.09 -1.34
CA GLU A 78 -21.03 14.65 -1.44
C GLU A 78 -22.48 14.41 -1.87
N TRP A 79 -23.42 15.21 -1.36
CA TRP A 79 -24.82 15.20 -1.79
C TRP A 79 -24.98 15.71 -3.23
N ASP A 80 -24.29 16.80 -3.57
CA ASP A 80 -24.32 17.40 -4.90
C ASP A 80 -23.84 16.38 -5.95
N ASN A 81 -22.72 15.71 -5.70
CA ASN A 81 -22.16 14.73 -6.61
C ASN A 81 -22.98 13.44 -6.66
N LEU A 82 -23.59 13.00 -5.55
CA LEU A 82 -24.51 11.86 -5.57
C LEU A 82 -25.73 12.15 -6.44
N SER A 83 -26.24 13.38 -6.44
CA SER A 83 -27.40 13.79 -7.27
C SER A 83 -27.13 13.65 -8.76
N GLU A 84 -25.90 13.80 -9.22
CA GLU A 84 -25.53 13.65 -10.63
C GLU A 84 -25.75 12.24 -11.18
N ILE A 85 -25.77 11.23 -10.30
CA ILE A 85 -26.10 9.85 -10.70
C ILE A 85 -27.53 9.76 -11.27
N PHE A 86 -28.43 10.63 -10.80
CA PHE A 86 -29.87 10.61 -11.15
C PHE A 86 -30.23 11.65 -12.20
N GLY A 87 -29.41 12.67 -12.43
CA GLY A 87 -29.70 13.74 -13.37
C GLY A 87 -28.79 14.95 -13.22
N PRO A 88 -29.26 16.16 -13.49
CA PRO A 88 -28.47 17.36 -13.29
C PRO A 88 -28.07 17.54 -11.83
N ARG A 89 -26.87 18.05 -11.60
CA ARG A 89 -26.34 18.34 -10.25
C ARG A 89 -27.26 19.27 -9.50
N VAL A 90 -27.69 18.84 -8.32
CA VAL A 90 -28.53 19.60 -7.41
C VAL A 90 -27.68 20.12 -6.25
N LYS A 91 -27.64 21.44 -6.06
CA LYS A 91 -26.91 22.04 -4.94
C LYS A 91 -27.64 21.88 -3.62
N HIS A 92 -26.91 21.42 -2.60
CA HIS A 92 -27.36 21.26 -1.22
C HIS A 92 -26.68 22.29 -0.32
N SER A 93 -27.23 22.52 0.85
CA SER A 93 -26.71 23.52 1.80
C SER A 93 -26.84 23.03 3.23
N THR A 94 -25.76 23.17 4.00
CA THR A 94 -25.73 22.91 5.45
C THR A 94 -26.72 23.79 6.24
N ASN A 95 -27.16 24.91 5.65
CA ASN A 95 -28.09 25.81 6.27
C ASN A 95 -29.57 25.37 6.16
N SER A 96 -29.89 24.41 5.26
CA SER A 96 -31.26 23.92 5.11
C SER A 96 -31.72 23.17 6.35
N ASN A 97 -33.03 23.32 6.68
CA ASN A 97 -33.60 22.59 7.80
C ASN A 97 -33.62 21.08 7.57
N GLU A 98 -33.86 20.66 6.34
CA GLU A 98 -33.77 19.24 5.93
C GLU A 98 -32.42 18.63 6.29
N TYR A 99 -31.34 19.31 5.89
CA TYR A 99 -29.96 18.85 6.18
C TYR A 99 -29.73 18.76 7.70
N LYS A 100 -30.00 19.83 8.43
CA LYS A 100 -29.78 19.91 9.88
C LYS A 100 -30.53 18.82 10.66
N GLU A 101 -31.81 18.63 10.34
CA GLU A 101 -32.64 17.63 11.03
C GLU A 101 -32.19 16.20 10.65
N LEU A 102 -31.77 15.95 9.38
CA LEU A 102 -31.23 14.66 8.96
C LEU A 102 -29.93 14.35 9.69
N MET A 103 -28.94 15.28 9.72
CA MET A 103 -27.66 15.05 10.41
C MET A 103 -27.86 14.79 11.89
N ARG A 104 -28.75 15.57 12.54
CA ARG A 104 -29.11 15.37 13.94
C ARG A 104 -29.80 14.01 14.18
N TYR A 105 -30.66 13.60 13.28
CA TYR A 105 -31.35 12.31 13.37
C TYR A 105 -30.34 11.16 13.27
N LEU A 106 -29.46 11.14 12.21
CA LEU A 106 -28.48 10.12 12.03
C LEU A 106 -27.48 10.02 13.21
N SER A 107 -27.09 11.18 13.78
CA SER A 107 -26.25 11.23 14.99
C SER A 107 -26.93 10.62 16.21
N SER A 108 -28.25 10.90 16.41
CA SER A 108 -29.00 10.47 17.59
C SER A 108 -29.37 8.99 17.57
N VAL A 109 -29.72 8.46 16.40
CA VAL A 109 -30.14 7.06 16.21
C VAL A 109 -28.97 6.14 15.89
N ARG A 110 -27.84 6.71 15.48
CA ARG A 110 -26.63 5.97 15.03
C ARG A 110 -26.90 5.01 13.86
N MET A 111 -27.74 5.45 12.94
CA MET A 111 -28.19 4.69 11.78
C MET A 111 -27.43 5.16 10.53
N SER A 112 -27.05 4.23 9.66
CA SER A 112 -26.48 4.54 8.36
C SER A 112 -27.56 4.98 7.35
N LEU A 113 -27.17 5.75 6.32
CA LEU A 113 -28.11 6.09 5.24
C LEU A 113 -28.60 4.85 4.50
N THR A 114 -27.74 3.84 4.36
CA THR A 114 -28.11 2.56 3.74
C THR A 114 -29.19 1.84 4.55
N GLU A 115 -29.06 1.81 5.88
CA GLU A 115 -30.10 1.25 6.76
C GLU A 115 -31.40 2.04 6.68
N LEU A 116 -31.31 3.37 6.71
CA LEU A 116 -32.49 4.23 6.59
C LEU A 116 -33.23 3.98 5.27
N VAL A 117 -32.52 3.98 4.16
CA VAL A 117 -33.10 3.79 2.81
C VAL A 117 -33.63 2.37 2.61
N SER A 118 -33.02 1.37 3.27
CA SER A 118 -33.43 -0.03 3.20
C SER A 118 -34.50 -0.44 4.24
N SER A 119 -34.84 0.44 5.16
CA SER A 119 -35.84 0.17 6.23
C SER A 119 -37.22 -0.12 5.65
N ASP A 120 -38.15 -0.61 6.49
CA ASP A 120 -39.55 -0.77 6.09
C ASP A 120 -40.17 0.57 5.70
N GLN A 121 -41.30 0.51 4.95
CA GLN A 121 -41.93 1.71 4.38
C GLN A 121 -42.46 2.65 5.47
N ASP A 122 -43.10 2.10 6.50
CA ASP A 122 -43.74 2.88 7.56
C ASP A 122 -42.69 3.65 8.36
N TYR A 123 -41.56 3.01 8.65
CA TYR A 123 -40.43 3.66 9.34
C TYR A 123 -39.78 4.75 8.48
N TYR A 124 -39.53 4.46 7.20
CA TYR A 124 -38.95 5.44 6.29
C TYR A 124 -39.82 6.68 6.17
N ASP A 125 -41.15 6.50 5.97
CA ASP A 125 -42.10 7.59 5.85
C ASP A 125 -42.26 8.39 7.16
N PHE A 126 -42.21 7.72 8.30
CA PHE A 126 -42.19 8.38 9.61
C PHE A 126 -40.95 9.28 9.74
N VAL A 127 -39.75 8.78 9.43
CA VAL A 127 -38.53 9.57 9.53
C VAL A 127 -38.50 10.72 8.53
N LYS A 128 -38.90 10.47 7.29
CA LYS A 128 -39.07 11.50 6.25
C LYS A 128 -40.01 12.60 6.71
N GLY A 129 -41.18 12.25 7.20
CA GLY A 129 -42.15 13.20 7.71
C GLY A 129 -41.57 14.05 8.85
N LYS A 130 -40.85 13.45 9.78
CA LYS A 130 -40.22 14.16 10.91
C LYS A 130 -39.18 15.19 10.43
N ILE A 131 -38.34 14.82 9.48
CA ILE A 131 -37.25 15.67 8.98
C ILE A 131 -37.75 16.77 8.05
N THR A 132 -38.75 16.49 7.23
CA THR A 132 -39.23 17.43 6.20
C THR A 132 -40.31 18.40 6.69
N VAL A 133 -40.87 18.21 7.87
CA VAL A 133 -41.99 19.00 8.40
C VAL A 133 -41.76 20.52 8.40
N ARG A 134 -40.50 20.95 8.58
CA ARG A 134 -40.11 22.38 8.58
C ARG A 134 -39.21 22.75 7.39
N ALA A 135 -39.03 21.84 6.43
CA ALA A 135 -38.18 22.10 5.29
C ALA A 135 -38.87 22.98 4.26
N GLN A 136 -38.22 24.05 3.83
CA GLN A 136 -38.69 24.91 2.73
C GLN A 136 -38.48 24.25 1.36
N SER A 137 -37.54 23.29 1.28
CA SER A 137 -37.21 22.53 0.09
C SER A 137 -36.75 21.13 0.52
N VAL A 138 -37.18 20.10 -0.17
CA VAL A 138 -36.95 18.70 0.15
C VAL A 138 -36.08 18.07 -0.98
N LYS A 139 -34.81 18.42 -1.02
CA LYS A 139 -33.90 17.98 -2.08
C LYS A 139 -33.20 16.66 -1.76
N ILE A 140 -32.80 16.48 -0.49
CA ILE A 140 -32.10 15.28 -0.04
C ILE A 140 -33.03 14.07 -0.10
N TYR A 141 -34.26 14.20 0.43
CA TYR A 141 -35.22 13.11 0.41
C TYR A 141 -35.76 12.79 -0.96
N GLU A 142 -35.87 13.76 -1.90
CA GLU A 142 -36.20 13.49 -3.29
C GLU A 142 -35.14 12.55 -3.94
N MET A 143 -33.87 12.71 -3.60
CA MET A 143 -32.80 11.83 -4.05
C MET A 143 -32.80 10.51 -3.29
N LEU A 144 -33.00 10.52 -1.97
CA LEU A 144 -33.08 9.29 -1.16
C LEU A 144 -34.26 8.41 -1.57
N ASP A 145 -35.39 9.01 -1.97
CA ASP A 145 -36.55 8.28 -2.54
C ASP A 145 -36.13 7.54 -3.85
N GLN A 146 -35.38 8.17 -4.72
CA GLN A 146 -34.86 7.52 -5.92
C GLN A 146 -33.88 6.39 -5.58
N CYS A 147 -32.99 6.61 -4.60
CA CYS A 147 -32.12 5.55 -4.10
C CYS A 147 -32.94 4.38 -3.55
N ARG A 148 -33.97 4.67 -2.75
CA ARG A 148 -34.86 3.65 -2.19
C ARG A 148 -35.58 2.84 -3.23
N ASP A 149 -36.16 3.49 -4.24
CA ASP A 149 -36.85 2.82 -5.34
C ASP A 149 -35.95 1.81 -6.07
N ILE A 150 -34.67 2.14 -6.22
CA ILE A 150 -33.68 1.24 -6.83
C ILE A 150 -33.27 0.13 -5.86
N ILE A 151 -32.96 0.47 -4.61
CA ILE A 151 -32.45 -0.44 -3.60
C ILE A 151 -33.50 -1.47 -3.18
N VAL A 152 -34.69 -1.01 -2.78
CA VAL A 152 -35.79 -1.88 -2.34
C VAL A 152 -36.35 -2.68 -3.51
N GLY A 153 -36.46 -2.06 -4.69
CA GLY A 153 -36.87 -2.72 -5.93
C GLY A 153 -35.85 -3.68 -6.52
N ASN A 154 -34.67 -3.81 -5.90
CA ASN A 154 -33.53 -4.60 -6.37
C ASN A 154 -33.24 -4.37 -7.88
N LYS A 155 -33.32 -3.10 -8.29
CA LYS A 155 -33.07 -2.67 -9.66
C LYS A 155 -31.56 -2.58 -9.93
N PRO A 156 -31.16 -2.56 -11.23
CA PRO A 156 -29.76 -2.33 -11.58
C PRO A 156 -29.20 -1.07 -10.90
N GLY A 157 -28.01 -1.21 -10.28
CA GLY A 157 -27.37 -0.17 -9.49
C GLY A 157 -27.62 -0.25 -7.97
N ALA A 158 -28.46 -1.16 -7.50
CA ALA A 158 -28.84 -1.25 -6.10
C ALA A 158 -27.63 -1.43 -5.16
N ASN A 159 -26.71 -2.34 -5.47
CA ASN A 159 -25.53 -2.59 -4.63
C ASN A 159 -24.50 -1.45 -4.69
N VAL A 160 -24.35 -0.82 -5.85
CA VAL A 160 -23.51 0.38 -5.97
C VAL A 160 -24.05 1.49 -5.08
N LEU A 161 -25.36 1.77 -5.15
CA LEU A 161 -25.99 2.81 -4.33
C LEU A 161 -25.92 2.50 -2.83
N ARG A 162 -26.14 1.23 -2.43
CA ARG A 162 -25.94 0.81 -1.03
C ARG A 162 -24.55 1.17 -0.52
N TYR A 163 -23.51 0.86 -1.29
CA TYR A 163 -22.15 1.17 -0.92
C TYR A 163 -21.86 2.67 -0.91
N LEU A 164 -22.33 3.42 -1.93
CA LEU A 164 -22.12 4.87 -1.99
C LEU A 164 -22.80 5.59 -0.83
N LEU A 165 -24.02 5.21 -0.47
CA LEU A 165 -24.74 5.73 0.69
C LEU A 165 -24.07 5.36 2.02
N HIS A 166 -23.47 4.15 2.09
CA HIS A 166 -22.74 3.72 3.27
C HIS A 166 -21.48 4.57 3.50
N LYS A 167 -20.72 4.89 2.45
CA LYS A 167 -19.46 5.63 2.58
C LYS A 167 -19.60 7.14 2.43
N MET A 168 -20.55 7.65 1.65
CA MET A 168 -20.74 9.06 1.33
C MET A 168 -19.41 9.80 1.13
N ASN A 169 -18.56 9.26 0.26
CA ASN A 169 -17.23 9.80 -0.04
C ASN A 169 -17.22 10.46 -1.41
N ASN A 170 -16.89 11.74 -1.46
CA ASN A 170 -16.91 12.56 -2.66
C ASN A 170 -16.10 11.95 -3.84
N ARG A 171 -14.87 11.53 -3.58
CA ARG A 171 -13.98 10.96 -4.60
C ARG A 171 -14.54 9.66 -5.17
N ILE A 172 -15.07 8.78 -4.30
CA ILE A 172 -15.65 7.50 -4.73
C ILE A 172 -16.88 7.75 -5.59
N ILE A 173 -17.76 8.67 -5.19
CA ILE A 173 -18.99 9.01 -5.92
C ILE A 173 -18.65 9.55 -7.31
N LYS A 174 -17.76 10.53 -7.42
CA LYS A 174 -17.37 11.17 -8.68
C LYS A 174 -16.82 10.17 -9.71
N TRP A 175 -16.00 9.22 -9.27
CA TRP A 175 -15.45 8.22 -10.17
C TRP A 175 -16.51 7.30 -10.80
N GLN A 176 -17.68 7.15 -10.19
CA GLN A 176 -18.72 6.26 -10.71
C GLN A 176 -19.49 6.86 -11.89
N TYR A 177 -19.54 8.18 -12.05
CA TYR A 177 -20.29 8.81 -13.15
C TYR A 177 -19.45 9.69 -14.10
N SER A 178 -18.29 10.18 -13.69
CA SER A 178 -17.53 11.20 -14.45
C SER A 178 -16.44 10.66 -15.37
N ASN A 179 -16.22 9.35 -15.41
CA ASN A 179 -15.03 8.79 -16.07
C ASN A 179 -15.27 8.44 -17.54
N ASN A 180 -14.67 9.21 -18.45
CA ASN A 180 -14.71 8.97 -19.91
C ASN A 180 -14.06 7.64 -20.36
N ARG A 181 -13.37 6.92 -19.49
CA ARG A 181 -12.73 5.62 -19.78
C ARG A 181 -13.64 4.44 -19.52
N CYS A 182 -14.85 4.68 -19.08
CA CYS A 182 -15.80 3.66 -18.70
C CYS A 182 -16.99 3.64 -19.66
N ASN A 183 -17.48 2.45 -19.96
CA ASN A 183 -18.71 2.30 -20.71
C ASN A 183 -19.91 2.39 -19.76
N ARG A 184 -20.96 3.07 -20.20
CA ARG A 184 -22.23 3.05 -19.50
C ARG A 184 -22.72 1.61 -19.40
N CYS A 185 -23.14 1.22 -18.21
CA CYS A 185 -23.76 -0.06 -17.97
C CYS A 185 -25.26 0.13 -17.79
N ASP A 186 -26.05 -0.44 -18.70
CA ASP A 186 -27.51 -0.36 -18.64
C ASP A 186 -28.10 -0.99 -17.37
N ARG A 187 -27.32 -1.85 -16.70
CA ARG A 187 -27.69 -2.47 -15.44
C ARG A 187 -27.43 -1.61 -14.21
N LEU A 188 -26.73 -0.48 -14.35
CA LEU A 188 -26.31 0.39 -13.25
C LEU A 188 -26.93 1.79 -13.34
N SER A 189 -28.12 1.92 -13.89
CA SER A 189 -28.79 3.22 -14.08
C SER A 189 -27.89 4.18 -14.88
N ASN A 190 -27.51 5.33 -14.33
CA ASN A 190 -26.60 6.28 -14.98
C ASN A 190 -25.11 6.07 -14.63
N LEU A 191 -24.78 5.00 -13.96
CA LEU A 191 -23.40 4.70 -13.57
C LEU A 191 -22.61 4.10 -14.74
N TYR A 192 -21.28 4.22 -14.65
CA TYR A 192 -20.34 3.70 -15.64
C TYR A 192 -19.46 2.60 -15.04
N LEU A 193 -19.00 1.68 -15.90
CA LEU A 193 -18.10 0.60 -15.53
C LEU A 193 -16.82 0.64 -16.34
N ASN A 194 -15.73 0.12 -15.76
CA ASN A 194 -14.53 -0.17 -16.53
C ASN A 194 -14.82 -1.26 -17.58
N TYR A 195 -14.33 -1.02 -18.79
CA TYR A 195 -14.47 -2.00 -19.86
C TYR A 195 -13.76 -3.31 -19.49
N GLY A 196 -14.48 -4.42 -19.57
CA GLY A 196 -13.95 -5.75 -19.27
C GLY A 196 -13.97 -6.14 -17.79
N CYS A 197 -14.53 -5.32 -16.90
CA CYS A 197 -14.77 -5.71 -15.49
C CYS A 197 -16.11 -6.44 -15.34
N ILE A 198 -16.19 -7.29 -14.29
CA ILE A 198 -17.49 -7.75 -13.79
C ILE A 198 -18.15 -6.56 -13.12
N PRO A 199 -19.43 -6.26 -13.37
CA PRO A 199 -20.13 -5.20 -12.69
C PRO A 199 -20.11 -5.41 -11.18
N PHE A 200 -19.68 -4.39 -10.42
CA PHE A 200 -19.74 -4.41 -8.96
C PHE A 200 -21.14 -4.75 -8.44
N ASP A 201 -22.18 -4.22 -9.11
CA ASP A 201 -23.56 -4.47 -8.76
C ASP A 201 -23.98 -5.96 -8.85
N CYS A 202 -23.35 -6.71 -9.77
CA CYS A 202 -23.62 -8.14 -9.93
C CYS A 202 -22.80 -9.02 -8.97
N MET A 203 -21.57 -8.61 -8.64
CA MET A 203 -20.66 -9.38 -7.80
C MET A 203 -19.89 -8.46 -6.83
N PRO A 204 -20.55 -7.79 -5.88
CA PRO A 204 -19.94 -6.77 -5.03
C PRO A 204 -18.80 -7.30 -4.14
N TYR A 205 -18.83 -8.58 -3.77
CA TYR A 205 -17.79 -9.18 -2.94
C TYR A 205 -16.54 -9.64 -3.70
N CYS A 206 -16.58 -9.64 -5.04
CA CYS A 206 -15.48 -10.10 -5.90
C CYS A 206 -14.93 -9.04 -6.85
N THR A 207 -15.53 -7.85 -6.91
CA THR A 207 -15.14 -6.81 -7.84
C THR A 207 -14.90 -5.49 -7.13
N SER A 208 -14.25 -4.56 -7.81
CA SER A 208 -14.00 -3.21 -7.33
C SER A 208 -14.89 -2.20 -8.06
N LEU A 209 -15.24 -1.13 -7.35
CA LEU A 209 -15.73 0.08 -7.98
C LEU A 209 -14.64 0.74 -8.83
N ILE A 210 -15.01 1.68 -9.65
CA ILE A 210 -14.04 2.42 -10.48
C ILE A 210 -13.06 3.15 -9.55
N GLN A 211 -11.76 2.86 -9.73
CA GLN A 211 -10.66 3.41 -8.93
C GLN A 211 -10.84 3.30 -7.40
N HIS A 212 -11.64 2.35 -6.94
CA HIS A 212 -11.85 2.10 -5.53
C HIS A 212 -12.07 0.63 -5.25
N ASN A 213 -11.29 0.08 -4.31
CA ASN A 213 -11.43 -1.30 -3.84
C ASN A 213 -12.12 -1.29 -2.46
N PRO A 214 -13.40 -1.70 -2.37
CA PRO A 214 -14.14 -1.74 -1.11
C PRO A 214 -13.50 -2.70 -0.10
N ARG A 215 -13.46 -2.31 1.16
CA ARG A 215 -13.09 -3.23 2.24
C ARG A 215 -14.20 -4.25 2.45
N ILE A 216 -13.82 -5.47 2.79
CA ILE A 216 -14.80 -6.53 3.06
C ILE A 216 -15.77 -6.15 4.18
N TYR A 217 -15.30 -5.42 5.19
CA TYR A 217 -16.09 -4.95 6.30
C TYR A 217 -17.19 -3.99 5.84
N ASP A 218 -16.83 -2.98 5.05
CA ASP A 218 -17.78 -2.02 4.47
C ASP A 218 -18.83 -2.72 3.57
N LEU A 219 -18.44 -3.80 2.90
CA LEU A 219 -19.35 -4.60 2.07
C LEU A 219 -20.38 -5.35 2.94
N PHE A 220 -19.95 -5.99 4.03
CA PHE A 220 -20.87 -6.67 4.94
C PHE A 220 -21.86 -5.73 5.62
N GLU A 221 -21.44 -4.50 5.92
CA GLU A 221 -22.31 -3.50 6.54
C GLU A 221 -23.27 -2.83 5.55
N SER A 222 -22.94 -2.81 4.25
CA SER A 222 -23.74 -2.11 3.24
C SER A 222 -24.59 -3.03 2.37
N ILE A 223 -24.17 -4.26 2.11
CA ILE A 223 -24.77 -5.17 1.13
C ILE A 223 -25.11 -6.50 1.81
N PRO A 224 -26.40 -6.97 1.75
CA PRO A 224 -26.75 -8.26 2.31
C PRO A 224 -25.93 -9.40 1.69
N ALA A 225 -25.35 -10.28 2.51
CA ALA A 225 -24.49 -11.35 2.07
C ALA A 225 -25.23 -12.63 1.67
N SER A 226 -26.50 -12.79 1.98
CA SER A 226 -27.30 -14.02 1.85
C SER A 226 -27.30 -14.62 0.45
N ASP A 227 -27.26 -13.78 -0.59
CA ASP A 227 -27.30 -14.26 -1.99
C ASP A 227 -25.91 -14.35 -2.64
N HIS A 228 -24.86 -14.02 -1.89
CA HIS A 228 -23.48 -13.85 -2.36
C HIS A 228 -22.50 -14.91 -1.83
N GLU A 229 -22.99 -16.03 -1.30
CA GLU A 229 -22.14 -17.09 -0.72
C GLU A 229 -21.07 -17.60 -1.70
N HIS A 230 -21.41 -17.74 -2.98
CA HIS A 230 -20.48 -18.16 -4.03
C HIS A 230 -19.33 -17.13 -4.25
N GLU A 231 -19.57 -15.86 -4.00
CA GLU A 231 -18.55 -14.82 -4.06
C GLU A 231 -17.64 -14.86 -2.82
N LEU A 232 -18.24 -15.03 -1.64
CA LEU A 232 -17.51 -15.19 -0.38
C LEU A 232 -16.61 -16.42 -0.43
N PHE A 233 -17.12 -17.51 -0.99
CA PHE A 233 -16.34 -18.71 -1.25
C PHE A 233 -15.15 -18.46 -2.18
N ALA A 234 -15.38 -17.79 -3.30
CA ALA A 234 -14.30 -17.42 -4.23
C ALA A 234 -13.27 -16.50 -3.58
N ARG A 235 -13.71 -15.57 -2.72
CA ARG A 235 -12.85 -14.72 -1.93
C ARG A 235 -12.04 -15.51 -0.89
N TYR A 236 -12.63 -16.52 -0.27
CA TYR A 236 -11.93 -17.42 0.63
C TYR A 236 -10.77 -18.13 -0.10
N ILE A 237 -11.02 -18.77 -1.24
CA ILE A 237 -9.97 -19.41 -2.06
C ILE A 237 -8.89 -18.39 -2.48
N LYS A 238 -9.29 -17.19 -2.86
CA LYS A 238 -8.38 -16.11 -3.22
C LYS A 238 -7.49 -15.68 -2.03
N ASN A 239 -8.07 -15.53 -0.85
CA ASN A 239 -7.34 -15.13 0.35
C ASN A 239 -6.34 -16.19 0.78
N ASN A 240 -6.67 -17.48 0.70
CA ASN A 240 -5.71 -18.56 0.96
C ASN A 240 -4.47 -18.44 0.06
N THR A 241 -4.64 -17.97 -1.19
CA THR A 241 -3.51 -17.73 -2.09
C THR A 241 -2.79 -16.41 -1.80
N GLU A 242 -3.51 -15.29 -1.67
CA GLU A 242 -2.90 -13.96 -1.57
C GLU A 242 -2.40 -13.60 -0.16
N ILE A 243 -3.02 -14.16 0.88
CA ILE A 243 -2.68 -13.85 2.28
C ILE A 243 -1.86 -14.98 2.89
N ASP A 244 -2.28 -16.23 2.69
CA ASP A 244 -1.67 -17.40 3.33
C ASP A 244 -0.58 -18.06 2.45
N GLY A 245 -0.41 -17.58 1.20
CA GLY A 245 0.59 -18.08 0.26
C GLY A 245 0.30 -19.48 -0.32
N HIS A 246 -0.89 -20.03 -0.07
CA HIS A 246 -1.28 -21.37 -0.51
C HIS A 246 -1.91 -21.34 -1.90
N LEU A 247 -1.14 -21.69 -2.93
CA LEU A 247 -1.63 -21.75 -4.31
C LEU A 247 -2.81 -22.73 -4.49
N PHE A 248 -2.84 -23.78 -3.71
CA PHE A 248 -3.86 -24.84 -3.72
C PHE A 248 -4.54 -24.95 -2.36
N THR A 249 -5.88 -24.93 -2.34
CA THR A 249 -6.68 -25.15 -1.14
C THR A 249 -7.23 -26.57 -1.14
N GLN A 250 -6.88 -27.36 -0.16
CA GLN A 250 -7.37 -28.73 -0.05
C GLN A 250 -8.87 -28.72 0.29
N ARG A 251 -9.67 -29.44 -0.48
CA ARG A 251 -11.15 -29.43 -0.33
C ARG A 251 -11.62 -29.87 1.05
N SER A 252 -10.91 -30.81 1.69
CA SER A 252 -11.23 -31.31 3.04
C SER A 252 -10.94 -30.30 4.16
N GLU A 253 -10.19 -29.25 3.89
CA GLU A 253 -9.84 -28.18 4.85
C GLU A 253 -10.79 -26.99 4.77
N ILE A 254 -11.75 -27.01 3.84
CA ILE A 254 -12.70 -25.92 3.66
C ILE A 254 -13.81 -26.07 4.70
N GLU A 255 -13.89 -25.10 5.60
CA GLU A 255 -14.90 -25.01 6.63
C GLU A 255 -15.88 -23.84 6.36
N GLY A 256 -17.10 -23.98 6.83
CA GLY A 256 -18.10 -22.90 6.78
C GLY A 256 -18.84 -22.74 5.44
N PHE A 257 -18.59 -23.60 4.45
CA PHE A 257 -19.30 -23.60 3.18
C PHE A 257 -19.92 -24.96 2.87
N GLU A 258 -21.18 -24.95 2.46
CA GLU A 258 -21.90 -26.15 2.02
C GLU A 258 -22.03 -26.16 0.49
N ASN A 259 -22.26 -27.32 -0.10
CA ASN A 259 -22.49 -27.50 -1.55
C ASN A 259 -21.43 -26.83 -2.45
N ILE A 260 -20.14 -27.05 -2.14
CA ILE A 260 -18.99 -26.42 -2.79
C ILE A 260 -19.09 -26.48 -4.34
N ASP A 261 -19.55 -27.58 -4.91
CA ASP A 261 -19.69 -27.73 -6.36
C ASP A 261 -20.72 -26.75 -6.97
N ASP A 262 -21.78 -26.47 -6.23
CA ASP A 262 -22.80 -25.49 -6.65
C ASP A 262 -22.25 -24.07 -6.54
N LEU A 263 -21.48 -23.77 -5.50
CA LEU A 263 -20.83 -22.47 -5.32
C LEU A 263 -19.82 -22.21 -6.44
N ILE A 264 -18.97 -23.19 -6.78
CA ILE A 264 -18.02 -23.10 -7.89
C ILE A 264 -18.75 -22.89 -9.22
N ARG A 265 -19.80 -23.67 -9.46
CA ARG A 265 -20.61 -23.56 -10.68
C ARG A 265 -21.25 -22.19 -10.81
N LYS A 266 -21.90 -21.71 -9.75
CA LYS A 266 -22.56 -20.39 -9.70
C LYS A 266 -21.54 -19.29 -9.92
N TYR A 267 -20.43 -19.30 -9.19
CA TYR A 267 -19.36 -18.30 -9.35
C TYR A 267 -18.80 -18.30 -10.77
N ASN A 268 -18.37 -19.46 -11.29
CA ASN A 268 -17.78 -19.57 -12.60
C ASN A 268 -18.73 -19.18 -13.74
N SER A 269 -20.04 -19.37 -13.59
CA SER A 269 -21.04 -18.99 -14.60
C SER A 269 -21.32 -17.49 -14.63
N THR A 270 -21.08 -16.79 -13.53
CA THR A 270 -21.30 -15.34 -13.41
C THR A 270 -20.11 -14.54 -13.97
N LEU A 271 -18.93 -15.19 -14.11
CA LEU A 271 -17.74 -14.52 -14.59
C LEU A 271 -17.89 -14.07 -16.06
N TYR A 272 -17.49 -12.83 -16.31
CA TYR A 272 -17.34 -12.32 -17.67
C TYR A 272 -16.26 -13.10 -18.44
N TYR A 273 -16.50 -13.43 -19.70
CA TYR A 273 -15.63 -14.31 -20.49
C TYR A 273 -14.15 -13.87 -20.56
N LYS A 274 -13.88 -12.55 -20.53
CA LYS A 274 -12.50 -12.03 -20.50
C LYS A 274 -11.79 -12.24 -19.16
N LEU A 275 -12.52 -12.59 -18.11
CA LEU A 275 -12.00 -12.86 -16.78
C LEU A 275 -11.88 -14.37 -16.48
N ASN A 276 -11.70 -15.16 -17.53
CA ASN A 276 -11.55 -16.62 -17.43
C ASN A 276 -10.40 -17.03 -16.47
N GLY A 277 -9.39 -16.19 -16.28
CA GLY A 277 -8.32 -16.41 -15.29
C GLY A 277 -8.80 -16.43 -13.83
N ARG A 278 -9.96 -15.83 -13.51
CA ARG A 278 -10.52 -15.82 -12.16
C ARG A 278 -11.35 -17.06 -11.83
N ARG A 279 -11.53 -17.99 -12.76
CA ARG A 279 -12.26 -19.23 -12.51
C ARG A 279 -11.61 -20.04 -11.40
N ILE A 280 -12.44 -20.65 -10.57
CA ILE A 280 -12.02 -21.68 -9.64
C ILE A 280 -12.01 -23.00 -10.41
N GLU A 281 -10.87 -23.66 -10.39
CA GLU A 281 -10.67 -24.99 -10.99
C GLU A 281 -10.25 -25.97 -9.90
N GLU A 282 -10.38 -27.26 -10.19
CA GLU A 282 -10.04 -28.34 -9.27
C GLU A 282 -9.04 -29.31 -9.91
N TYR A 283 -8.03 -29.71 -9.13
CA TYR A 283 -7.09 -30.76 -9.51
C TYR A 283 -6.76 -31.63 -8.28
N LYS A 284 -6.99 -32.95 -8.38
CA LYS A 284 -6.70 -33.93 -7.30
C LYS A 284 -7.24 -33.48 -5.94
N ASN A 285 -8.50 -33.09 -5.88
CA ASN A 285 -9.17 -32.63 -4.66
C ASN A 285 -8.62 -31.32 -4.06
N HIS A 286 -7.93 -30.50 -4.87
CA HIS A 286 -7.47 -29.18 -4.49
C HIS A 286 -8.10 -28.11 -5.40
N LEU A 287 -8.62 -27.07 -4.79
CA LEU A 287 -9.19 -25.93 -5.48
C LEU A 287 -8.13 -24.83 -5.65
N TYR A 288 -8.20 -24.14 -6.77
CA TYR A 288 -7.29 -23.03 -7.07
C TYR A 288 -7.92 -22.04 -8.04
N ILE A 289 -7.39 -20.83 -8.08
CA ILE A 289 -7.74 -19.83 -9.09
C ILE A 289 -6.80 -19.98 -10.29
N LYS A 290 -7.39 -20.15 -11.45
CA LYS A 290 -6.70 -20.46 -12.71
C LYS A 290 -5.52 -19.54 -13.03
N SER A 291 -5.65 -18.22 -12.87
CA SER A 291 -4.59 -17.27 -13.21
C SER A 291 -3.33 -17.50 -12.40
N TYR A 292 -3.43 -17.75 -11.08
CA TYR A 292 -2.24 -17.91 -10.23
C TYR A 292 -1.41 -19.13 -10.62
N VAL A 293 -2.08 -20.26 -10.93
CA VAL A 293 -1.39 -21.46 -11.41
C VAL A 293 -0.80 -21.21 -12.80
N LYS A 294 -1.54 -20.56 -13.67
CA LYS A 294 -1.06 -20.21 -15.02
C LYS A 294 0.21 -19.36 -14.95
N ASP A 295 0.18 -18.26 -14.18
CA ASP A 295 1.32 -17.36 -14.05
C ASP A 295 2.56 -18.09 -13.50
N SER A 296 2.38 -18.89 -12.44
CA SER A 296 3.46 -19.71 -11.89
C SER A 296 4.03 -20.69 -12.92
N THR A 297 3.17 -21.34 -13.68
CA THR A 297 3.59 -22.33 -14.70
C THR A 297 4.35 -21.67 -15.84
N GLU A 298 3.84 -20.57 -16.40
CA GLU A 298 4.48 -19.83 -17.50
C GLU A 298 5.87 -19.30 -17.11
N ILE A 299 6.00 -18.78 -15.87
CA ILE A 299 7.31 -18.35 -15.36
C ILE A 299 8.29 -19.53 -15.29
N ILE A 300 7.87 -20.64 -14.68
CA ILE A 300 8.75 -21.81 -14.51
C ILE A 300 9.15 -22.42 -15.86
N GLU A 301 8.21 -22.58 -16.79
CA GLU A 301 8.47 -23.07 -18.13
C GLU A 301 9.49 -22.17 -18.87
N LYS A 302 9.37 -20.84 -18.75
CA LYS A 302 10.32 -19.90 -19.34
C LYS A 302 11.71 -20.01 -18.71
N LEU A 303 11.80 -20.17 -17.40
CA LEU A 303 13.07 -20.37 -16.70
C LEU A 303 13.73 -21.71 -17.11
N GLN A 304 12.93 -22.78 -17.27
CA GLN A 304 13.42 -24.08 -17.75
C GLN A 304 13.92 -23.99 -19.21
N GLU A 305 13.21 -23.26 -20.07
CA GLU A 305 13.66 -22.99 -21.44
C GLU A 305 15.03 -22.33 -21.45
N LEU A 306 15.20 -21.25 -20.67
CA LEU A 306 16.47 -20.52 -20.52
C LEU A 306 17.58 -21.39 -19.91
N ALA A 307 17.24 -22.33 -19.03
CA ALA A 307 18.16 -23.24 -18.39
C ALA A 307 18.56 -24.48 -19.27
N SER A 308 17.96 -24.61 -20.45
CA SER A 308 18.18 -25.79 -21.33
C SER A 308 19.51 -25.73 -22.14
N SER A 309 20.11 -24.56 -22.26
CA SER A 309 21.36 -24.36 -23.03
C SER A 309 22.18 -23.22 -22.42
N GLY A 310 23.49 -23.27 -22.58
CA GLY A 310 24.40 -22.27 -22.04
C GLY A 310 25.20 -21.53 -23.10
N VAL A 311 26.02 -20.61 -22.65
CA VAL A 311 26.92 -19.81 -23.49
C VAL A 311 28.15 -20.63 -23.84
N SER A 312 28.40 -20.81 -25.13
CA SER A 312 29.56 -21.56 -25.61
C SER A 312 30.89 -20.93 -25.15
N GLN A 313 31.81 -21.73 -24.67
CA GLN A 313 33.14 -21.31 -24.17
C GLN A 313 33.07 -20.32 -22.97
N TYR A 314 31.95 -20.25 -22.24
CA TYR A 314 31.75 -19.30 -21.15
C TYR A 314 32.84 -19.41 -20.07
N THR A 315 33.07 -20.60 -19.50
CA THR A 315 34.03 -20.81 -18.41
C THR A 315 35.48 -20.40 -18.83
N SER A 316 35.92 -20.79 -20.02
CA SER A 316 37.25 -20.39 -20.52
C SER A 316 37.33 -18.87 -20.77
N SER A 317 36.26 -18.24 -21.17
CA SER A 317 36.21 -16.78 -21.34
C SER A 317 36.30 -16.04 -19.99
N VAL A 318 35.63 -16.53 -18.94
CA VAL A 318 35.74 -16.00 -17.58
C VAL A 318 37.15 -16.17 -17.02
N ASP A 319 37.77 -17.36 -17.18
CA ASP A 319 39.13 -17.62 -16.73
C ASP A 319 40.17 -16.73 -17.45
N SER A 320 40.00 -16.54 -18.75
CA SER A 320 40.84 -15.65 -19.55
C SER A 320 40.68 -14.18 -19.14
N TRP A 321 39.44 -13.74 -18.87
CA TRP A 321 39.16 -12.38 -18.41
C TRP A 321 39.82 -12.11 -17.05
N MET A 322 39.60 -12.98 -16.05
CA MET A 322 40.23 -12.85 -14.74
C MET A 322 41.76 -12.78 -14.82
N SER A 323 42.36 -13.55 -15.71
CA SER A 323 43.81 -13.59 -15.86
C SER A 323 44.37 -12.33 -16.54
N ARG A 324 43.67 -11.77 -17.54
CA ARG A 324 44.11 -10.58 -18.28
C ARG A 324 43.99 -9.29 -17.48
N GLU A 325 42.85 -9.12 -16.81
CA GLU A 325 42.50 -7.90 -16.08
C GLU A 325 43.14 -7.85 -14.69
N SER A 326 43.82 -8.91 -14.26
CA SER A 326 44.24 -9.09 -12.86
C SER A 326 43.08 -8.85 -11.88
N TYR A 327 41.88 -9.20 -12.31
CA TYR A 327 40.65 -8.92 -11.60
C TYR A 327 40.48 -9.89 -10.43
N THR A 328 40.41 -9.34 -9.23
CA THR A 328 40.25 -10.13 -8.01
C THR A 328 38.77 -10.19 -7.59
N ILE A 329 38.30 -11.40 -7.38
CA ILE A 329 37.00 -11.66 -6.76
C ILE A 329 37.22 -11.93 -5.29
N ASP A 330 36.43 -11.33 -4.44
CA ASP A 330 36.54 -11.28 -2.98
C ASP A 330 36.30 -12.61 -2.26
N ASP A 331 35.73 -13.60 -2.97
CA ASP A 331 35.33 -14.89 -2.39
C ASP A 331 35.43 -16.02 -3.43
N ASP A 332 35.96 -17.18 -3.03
CA ASP A 332 36.08 -18.33 -3.91
C ASP A 332 34.75 -18.92 -4.36
N GLY A 333 33.73 -18.87 -3.53
CA GLY A 333 32.36 -19.29 -3.88
C GLY A 333 31.76 -18.39 -4.98
N LYS A 334 31.93 -17.08 -4.88
CA LYS A 334 31.54 -16.14 -5.95
C LYS A 334 32.34 -16.33 -7.22
N LYS A 335 33.61 -16.63 -7.10
CA LYS A 335 34.46 -16.93 -8.24
C LYS A 335 33.98 -18.18 -8.99
N GLU A 336 33.68 -19.24 -8.26
CA GLU A 336 33.20 -20.48 -8.87
C GLU A 336 31.79 -20.31 -9.43
N ALA A 337 30.91 -19.57 -8.73
CA ALA A 337 29.58 -19.20 -9.24
C ALA A 337 29.71 -18.44 -10.59
N LEU A 338 30.57 -17.43 -10.68
CA LEU A 338 30.78 -16.69 -11.91
C LEU A 338 31.32 -17.58 -13.04
N ARG A 339 32.24 -18.53 -12.76
CA ARG A 339 32.79 -19.45 -13.73
C ARG A 339 31.79 -20.42 -14.33
N GLN A 340 30.76 -20.84 -13.53
CA GLN A 340 29.80 -21.85 -13.94
C GLN A 340 28.47 -21.27 -14.43
N MET A 341 28.14 -20.05 -14.05
CA MET A 341 26.82 -19.43 -14.10
C MET A 341 26.11 -19.61 -15.45
N PHE A 342 26.81 -19.36 -16.53
CA PHE A 342 26.21 -19.44 -17.87
C PHE A 342 26.83 -20.55 -18.74
N SER A 343 27.56 -21.48 -18.14
CA SER A 343 28.17 -22.59 -18.90
C SER A 343 27.11 -23.55 -19.49
N ASN A 344 26.03 -23.78 -18.77
CA ASN A 344 24.96 -24.70 -19.15
C ASN A 344 23.56 -24.06 -19.15
N SER A 345 23.47 -22.75 -18.94
CA SER A 345 22.21 -22.03 -18.76
C SER A 345 22.32 -20.60 -19.29
N HIS A 346 21.18 -20.01 -19.73
CA HIS A 346 21.05 -18.58 -19.99
C HIS A 346 20.36 -17.85 -18.81
N VAL A 347 20.04 -18.56 -17.73
CA VAL A 347 19.49 -17.96 -16.51
C VAL A 347 20.29 -18.38 -15.29
N ALA A 348 20.56 -17.43 -14.39
CA ALA A 348 21.18 -17.68 -13.10
C ALA A 348 20.25 -17.20 -11.97
N LEU A 349 19.94 -18.12 -11.04
CA LEU A 349 19.18 -17.83 -9.83
C LEU A 349 20.14 -17.78 -8.65
N ILE A 350 20.30 -16.60 -8.06
CA ILE A 350 21.23 -16.33 -6.97
C ILE A 350 20.44 -16.14 -5.68
N TYR A 351 20.51 -17.12 -4.81
CA TYR A 351 19.91 -17.09 -3.48
C TYR A 351 20.95 -16.70 -2.44
N GLY A 352 20.54 -15.97 -1.42
CA GLY A 352 21.41 -15.64 -0.30
C GLY A 352 20.77 -14.69 0.69
N SER A 353 21.18 -14.80 1.96
CA SER A 353 20.69 -13.90 3.00
C SER A 353 21.20 -12.46 2.83
N ALA A 354 20.63 -11.55 3.61
CA ALA A 354 21.13 -10.18 3.69
C ALA A 354 22.62 -10.20 4.12
N GLY A 355 23.47 -9.43 3.42
CA GLY A 355 24.89 -9.33 3.73
C GLY A 355 25.78 -10.45 3.21
N THR A 356 25.30 -11.39 2.39
CA THR A 356 26.12 -12.44 1.76
C THR A 356 26.85 -12.00 0.48
N GLY A 357 26.78 -10.72 0.12
CA GLY A 357 27.49 -10.17 -1.02
C GLY A 357 26.82 -10.37 -2.38
N LYS A 358 25.49 -10.50 -2.43
CA LYS A 358 24.70 -10.58 -3.68
C LYS A 358 25.02 -9.42 -4.63
N SER A 359 24.95 -8.17 -4.15
CA SER A 359 25.26 -6.99 -4.98
C SER A 359 26.73 -6.97 -5.47
N THR A 360 27.66 -7.52 -4.70
CA THR A 360 29.05 -7.68 -5.11
C THR A 360 29.17 -8.70 -6.24
N LEU A 361 28.45 -9.81 -6.18
CA LEU A 361 28.41 -10.78 -7.27
C LEU A 361 27.78 -10.18 -8.54
N ILE A 362 26.68 -9.41 -8.43
CA ILE A 362 26.11 -8.65 -9.55
C ILE A 362 27.18 -7.74 -10.18
N LYS A 363 27.97 -7.03 -9.36
CA LYS A 363 29.07 -6.19 -9.84
C LYS A 363 30.12 -7.00 -10.61
N HIS A 364 30.53 -8.18 -10.13
CA HIS A 364 31.46 -9.05 -10.83
C HIS A 364 30.89 -9.51 -12.17
N ILE A 365 29.62 -9.93 -12.23
CA ILE A 365 28.94 -10.30 -13.48
C ILE A 365 28.91 -9.12 -14.45
N SER A 366 28.55 -7.96 -13.95
CA SER A 366 28.47 -6.73 -14.75
C SER A 366 29.82 -6.30 -15.31
N ASN A 367 30.89 -6.46 -14.56
CA ASN A 367 32.25 -6.15 -15.02
C ASN A 367 32.75 -7.15 -16.07
N PHE A 368 32.43 -8.44 -15.94
CA PHE A 368 32.72 -9.42 -16.98
C PHE A 368 32.04 -9.09 -18.31
N TRP A 369 30.80 -8.60 -18.24
CA TRP A 369 30.01 -8.15 -19.39
C TRP A 369 30.07 -6.62 -19.60
N ALA A 370 31.23 -5.97 -19.38
CA ALA A 370 31.37 -4.51 -19.39
C ALA A 370 30.95 -3.86 -20.72
N ASP A 371 31.19 -4.55 -21.85
CA ASP A 371 30.82 -4.10 -23.21
C ASP A 371 29.38 -4.36 -23.62
N LYS A 372 28.59 -5.05 -22.80
CA LYS A 372 27.19 -5.43 -23.09
C LYS A 372 26.21 -4.44 -22.51
N ASP A 373 25.04 -4.33 -23.14
CA ASP A 373 23.93 -3.54 -22.65
C ASP A 373 23.24 -4.28 -21.48
N LYS A 374 23.10 -3.59 -20.37
CA LYS A 374 22.58 -4.15 -19.12
C LYS A 374 21.35 -3.41 -18.67
N MET A 375 20.33 -4.15 -18.24
CA MET A 375 19.15 -3.61 -17.61
C MET A 375 19.02 -4.15 -16.19
N PHE A 376 18.85 -3.25 -15.23
CA PHE A 376 18.70 -3.56 -13.81
C PHE A 376 17.28 -3.19 -13.36
N LEU A 377 16.56 -4.17 -12.85
CA LEU A 377 15.19 -4.00 -12.36
C LEU A 377 15.10 -4.37 -10.88
N ALA A 378 14.32 -3.61 -10.13
CA ALA A 378 13.90 -3.96 -8.78
C ALA A 378 12.49 -3.42 -8.51
N ASN A 379 11.85 -3.89 -7.45
CA ASN A 379 10.45 -3.54 -7.18
C ASN A 379 10.29 -2.11 -6.63
N THR A 380 11.31 -1.56 -5.96
CA THR A 380 11.23 -0.24 -5.30
C THR A 380 12.34 0.70 -5.74
N HIS A 381 12.09 2.02 -5.68
CA HIS A 381 13.11 3.04 -5.98
C HIS A 381 14.36 2.90 -5.08
N PRO A 382 14.26 2.74 -3.74
CA PRO A 382 15.44 2.55 -2.91
C PRO A 382 16.29 1.33 -3.31
N ALA A 383 15.66 0.22 -3.73
CA ALA A 383 16.40 -0.95 -4.21
C ALA A 383 17.15 -0.66 -5.51
N VAL A 384 16.52 0.06 -6.44
CA VAL A 384 17.14 0.51 -7.71
C VAL A 384 18.34 1.41 -7.44
N ASP A 385 18.20 2.41 -6.56
CA ASP A 385 19.25 3.37 -6.23
C ASP A 385 20.40 2.71 -5.48
N ASN A 386 20.11 1.80 -4.57
CA ASN A 386 21.11 0.99 -3.88
C ASN A 386 21.93 0.14 -4.89
N MET A 387 21.25 -0.45 -5.86
CA MET A 387 21.89 -1.22 -6.92
C MET A 387 22.76 -0.32 -7.80
N ARG A 388 22.27 0.85 -8.23
CA ARG A 388 23.04 1.85 -9.01
C ARG A 388 24.32 2.29 -8.29
N ARG A 389 24.24 2.59 -6.99
CA ARG A 389 25.40 3.00 -6.18
C ARG A 389 26.43 1.89 -5.99
N LYS A 390 26.00 0.65 -5.80
CA LYS A 390 26.89 -0.48 -5.50
C LYS A 390 27.50 -1.11 -6.73
N VAL A 391 26.77 -1.21 -7.83
CA VAL A 391 27.22 -1.91 -9.05
C VAL A 391 28.04 -1.00 -9.96
N THR A 392 27.66 0.28 -10.10
CA THR A 392 28.38 1.29 -10.91
C THR A 392 28.78 0.79 -12.31
N ALA A 393 27.83 0.17 -13.02
CA ALA A 393 28.07 -0.45 -14.31
C ALA A 393 27.99 0.55 -15.47
N GLY A 394 28.91 0.44 -16.45
CA GLY A 394 28.74 1.12 -17.74
C GLY A 394 27.70 0.42 -18.62
N ASN A 395 27.18 1.09 -19.64
CA ASN A 395 26.14 0.60 -20.57
C ASN A 395 24.97 -0.02 -19.80
N SER A 396 24.39 0.73 -18.87
CA SER A 396 23.37 0.21 -17.95
C SER A 396 22.20 1.15 -17.77
N GLU A 397 21.02 0.57 -17.72
CA GLU A 397 19.77 1.23 -17.36
C GLU A 397 19.22 0.66 -16.06
N TYR A 398 18.66 1.53 -15.20
CA TYR A 398 18.14 1.17 -13.89
C TYR A 398 16.70 1.65 -13.78
N ASN A 399 15.77 0.73 -13.61
CA ASN A 399 14.33 1.05 -13.53
C ASN A 399 13.63 0.23 -12.46
N THR A 400 12.52 0.78 -11.93
CA THR A 400 11.58 -0.06 -11.19
C THR A 400 10.79 -0.96 -12.15
N ILE A 401 10.36 -2.13 -11.67
CA ILE A 401 9.53 -3.06 -12.46
C ILE A 401 8.25 -2.35 -12.95
N ALA A 402 7.60 -1.58 -12.09
CA ALA A 402 6.41 -0.83 -12.45
C ALA A 402 6.66 0.17 -13.61
N LYS A 403 7.81 0.89 -13.60
CA LYS A 403 8.19 1.78 -14.69
C LYS A 403 8.51 0.98 -15.96
N PHE A 404 9.22 -0.13 -15.85
CA PHE A 404 9.52 -1.01 -16.98
C PHE A 404 8.25 -1.54 -17.64
N LEU A 405 7.28 -2.01 -16.85
CA LEU A 405 6.01 -2.56 -17.34
C LEU A 405 5.05 -1.49 -17.88
N SER A 406 5.28 -0.21 -17.59
CA SER A 406 4.41 0.86 -18.05
C SER A 406 4.30 0.90 -19.58
N LYS A 407 3.14 1.35 -20.10
CA LYS A 407 2.87 1.46 -21.55
C LYS A 407 3.76 2.50 -22.26
N TRP A 408 4.36 3.40 -21.49
CA TRP A 408 5.20 4.49 -21.98
C TRP A 408 6.68 4.11 -22.11
N ASN A 409 7.07 2.95 -21.57
CA ASN A 409 8.44 2.46 -21.70
C ASN A 409 8.61 1.68 -23.00
N ASN A 410 9.40 2.22 -23.91
CA ASN A 410 9.75 1.60 -25.21
C ASN A 410 11.11 0.90 -25.18
N ASN A 411 11.91 1.10 -24.13
CA ASN A 411 13.22 0.43 -24.01
C ASN A 411 13.05 -0.91 -23.30
N THR A 412 13.09 -1.98 -24.08
CA THR A 412 12.88 -3.37 -23.62
C THR A 412 14.03 -4.29 -23.92
N ASP A 413 15.04 -3.81 -24.69
CA ASP A 413 16.15 -4.60 -25.20
C ASP A 413 17.38 -4.47 -24.32
N CYS A 414 18.02 -5.59 -24.01
CA CYS A 414 19.32 -5.64 -23.35
C CYS A 414 20.04 -6.95 -23.64
N ASP A 415 21.35 -7.02 -23.42
CA ASP A 415 22.10 -8.28 -23.48
C ASP A 415 21.92 -9.07 -22.18
N VAL A 416 21.98 -8.37 -21.02
CA VAL A 416 21.86 -8.99 -19.70
C VAL A 416 20.81 -8.26 -18.87
N LEU A 417 19.78 -9.00 -18.48
CA LEU A 417 18.73 -8.53 -17.59
C LEU A 417 19.02 -8.98 -16.15
N PHE A 418 19.10 -8.03 -15.24
CA PHE A 418 19.24 -8.26 -13.80
C PHE A 418 17.94 -7.91 -13.10
N ILE A 419 17.43 -8.79 -12.24
CA ILE A 419 16.30 -8.51 -11.35
C ILE A 419 16.76 -8.78 -9.92
N ASP A 420 16.79 -7.74 -9.10
CA ASP A 420 17.15 -7.84 -7.68
C ASP A 420 15.91 -7.82 -6.79
N GLU A 421 16.06 -8.32 -5.56
CA GLU A 421 14.98 -8.49 -4.58
C GLU A 421 13.80 -9.31 -5.13
N CYS A 422 14.08 -10.39 -5.85
CA CYS A 422 13.10 -11.24 -6.55
C CYS A 422 11.97 -11.77 -5.65
N SER A 423 12.21 -11.93 -4.35
CA SER A 423 11.19 -12.32 -3.37
C SER A 423 10.05 -11.30 -3.23
N THR A 424 10.33 -10.02 -3.55
CA THR A 424 9.33 -8.94 -3.49
C THR A 424 8.55 -8.77 -4.79
N VAL A 425 8.86 -9.54 -5.83
CA VAL A 425 8.26 -9.43 -7.17
C VAL A 425 7.09 -10.41 -7.29
N SER A 426 5.90 -9.90 -7.61
CA SER A 426 4.70 -10.73 -7.80
C SER A 426 4.80 -11.64 -9.03
N ASN A 427 4.00 -12.72 -9.05
CA ASN A 427 3.93 -13.61 -10.21
C ASN A 427 3.46 -12.86 -11.46
N ASP A 428 2.48 -12.00 -11.36
CA ASP A 428 1.96 -11.21 -12.50
C ASP A 428 3.02 -10.24 -13.05
N ASP A 429 3.75 -9.54 -12.17
CA ASP A 429 4.83 -8.64 -12.56
C ASP A 429 5.97 -9.41 -13.24
N MET A 430 6.40 -10.54 -12.66
CA MET A 430 7.49 -11.34 -13.23
C MET A 430 7.11 -11.90 -14.60
N ARG A 431 5.89 -12.43 -14.74
CA ARG A 431 5.36 -12.88 -16.04
C ARG A 431 5.39 -11.73 -17.05
N GLY A 432 4.89 -10.55 -16.64
CA GLY A 432 4.91 -9.34 -17.47
C GLY A 432 6.32 -8.92 -17.91
N VAL A 433 7.31 -9.02 -17.02
CA VAL A 433 8.72 -8.74 -17.35
C VAL A 433 9.24 -9.75 -18.37
N LEU A 434 9.01 -11.04 -18.16
CA LEU A 434 9.47 -12.10 -19.09
C LEU A 434 8.80 -12.02 -20.47
N GLU A 435 7.56 -11.56 -20.54
CA GLU A 435 6.84 -11.32 -21.81
C GLU A 435 7.35 -10.09 -22.55
N LYS A 436 7.70 -9.01 -21.82
CA LYS A 436 8.02 -7.71 -22.40
C LYS A 436 9.51 -7.55 -22.73
N ALA A 437 10.40 -8.09 -21.89
CA ALA A 437 11.83 -7.92 -22.03
C ALA A 437 12.43 -8.80 -23.14
N ASN A 438 13.30 -8.21 -23.98
CA ASN A 438 14.11 -8.94 -24.94
C ASN A 438 15.55 -8.96 -24.45
N PHE A 439 16.03 -10.13 -24.02
CA PHE A 439 17.36 -10.30 -23.42
C PHE A 439 18.02 -11.62 -23.86
N LYS A 440 19.33 -11.70 -23.70
CA LYS A 440 20.11 -12.91 -23.96
C LYS A 440 20.39 -13.70 -22.68
N LEU A 441 20.68 -13.01 -21.58
CA LEU A 441 21.00 -13.61 -20.29
C LEU A 441 20.10 -12.99 -19.19
N LEU A 442 19.71 -13.83 -18.23
CA LEU A 442 18.88 -13.44 -17.10
C LEU A 442 19.58 -13.74 -15.77
N VAL A 443 19.66 -12.75 -14.90
CA VAL A 443 20.22 -12.89 -13.54
C VAL A 443 19.13 -12.52 -12.54
N LEU A 444 18.68 -13.48 -11.76
CA LEU A 444 17.65 -13.35 -10.74
C LEU A 444 18.28 -13.45 -9.35
N VAL A 445 18.08 -12.43 -8.54
CA VAL A 445 18.76 -12.33 -7.24
C VAL A 445 17.73 -12.06 -6.14
N GLY A 446 17.83 -12.76 -5.02
CA GLY A 446 16.90 -12.55 -3.91
C GLY A 446 17.18 -13.39 -2.68
N ASP A 447 16.35 -13.23 -1.68
CA ASP A 447 16.33 -14.01 -0.45
C ASP A 447 14.90 -14.51 -0.18
N ILE A 448 14.66 -15.79 -0.29
CA ILE A 448 13.33 -16.41 -0.10
C ILE A 448 12.80 -16.32 1.34
N TYR A 449 13.62 -15.86 2.29
CA TYR A 449 13.24 -15.67 3.69
C TYR A 449 13.01 -14.19 4.05
N GLN A 450 13.13 -13.29 3.07
CA GLN A 450 12.74 -11.88 3.24
C GLN A 450 11.24 -11.69 3.05
N ILE A 451 10.78 -10.46 3.26
CA ILE A 451 9.37 -10.07 3.07
C ILE A 451 8.94 -10.44 1.65
N GLU A 452 7.82 -11.13 1.56
CA GLU A 452 7.21 -11.50 0.29
C GLU A 452 6.60 -10.27 -0.42
N SER A 453 6.22 -10.46 -1.68
CA SER A 453 5.56 -9.42 -2.45
C SER A 453 4.20 -9.05 -1.87
N ILE A 454 3.77 -7.79 -2.09
CA ILE A 454 2.45 -7.31 -1.66
C ILE A 454 1.31 -8.07 -2.36
N TYR A 455 1.52 -8.41 -3.63
CA TYR A 455 0.65 -9.31 -4.40
C TYR A 455 1.23 -10.71 -4.39
N PHE A 456 0.42 -11.71 -4.71
CA PHE A 456 0.88 -13.10 -4.72
C PHE A 456 2.16 -13.29 -5.54
N GLY A 457 3.21 -13.82 -4.92
CA GLY A 457 4.53 -13.95 -5.51
C GLY A 457 5.36 -15.08 -4.92
N ASN A 458 5.09 -16.32 -5.31
CA ASN A 458 5.83 -17.50 -4.86
C ASN A 458 6.84 -18.06 -5.90
N TRP A 459 6.84 -17.52 -7.11
CA TRP A 459 7.61 -18.05 -8.25
C TRP A 459 9.10 -18.23 -7.93
N PHE A 460 9.72 -17.28 -7.23
CA PHE A 460 11.15 -17.33 -6.94
C PHE A 460 11.50 -18.44 -5.93
N SER A 461 10.65 -18.64 -4.93
CA SER A 461 10.84 -19.72 -3.94
C SER A 461 10.63 -21.11 -4.54
N ILE A 462 9.64 -21.28 -5.44
CA ILE A 462 9.38 -22.57 -6.08
C ILE A 462 10.34 -22.89 -7.21
N ALA A 463 10.93 -21.86 -7.90
CA ALA A 463 11.83 -22.05 -9.02
C ALA A 463 13.03 -22.96 -8.70
N GLN A 464 13.56 -22.91 -7.47
CA GLN A 464 14.66 -23.77 -7.03
C GLN A 464 14.37 -25.29 -7.11
N ASN A 465 13.09 -25.67 -7.15
CA ASN A 465 12.67 -27.06 -7.22
C ASN A 465 12.43 -27.55 -8.66
N PHE A 466 12.30 -26.63 -9.61
CA PHE A 466 11.91 -26.94 -10.99
C PHE A 466 12.99 -26.59 -12.02
N VAL A 467 13.92 -25.69 -11.67
CA VAL A 467 15.05 -25.30 -12.53
C VAL A 467 16.25 -26.18 -12.23
N PRO A 468 17.07 -26.57 -13.23
CA PRO A 468 18.28 -27.36 -13.02
C PRO A 468 19.23 -26.71 -12.01
N LYS A 469 19.84 -27.55 -11.15
CA LYS A 469 20.78 -27.09 -10.12
C LYS A 469 22.00 -26.35 -10.66
N THR A 470 22.35 -26.57 -11.92
CA THR A 470 23.41 -25.84 -12.62
C THR A 470 23.11 -24.36 -12.85
N SER A 471 21.85 -23.96 -12.71
CA SER A 471 21.41 -22.55 -12.80
C SER A 471 21.21 -21.89 -11.43
N ILE A 472 21.42 -22.63 -10.33
CA ILE A 472 21.12 -22.20 -8.96
C ILE A 472 22.42 -22.00 -8.19
N PHE A 473 22.59 -20.82 -7.60
CA PHE A 473 23.76 -20.42 -6.84
C PHE A 473 23.32 -19.91 -5.48
N GLU A 474 23.86 -20.45 -4.40
CA GLU A 474 23.54 -20.02 -3.04
C GLU A 474 24.76 -19.37 -2.39
N LEU A 475 24.60 -18.12 -1.95
CA LEU A 475 25.62 -17.39 -1.20
C LEU A 475 25.32 -17.54 0.29
N THR A 476 26.17 -18.27 1.00
CA THR A 476 25.95 -18.61 2.41
C THR A 476 26.83 -17.83 3.37
N HIS A 477 27.95 -17.26 2.90
CA HIS A 477 28.92 -16.55 3.77
C HIS A 477 28.44 -15.12 4.08
N PRO A 478 28.19 -14.77 5.36
CA PRO A 478 27.77 -13.42 5.74
C PRO A 478 28.98 -12.50 5.89
N TYR A 479 28.95 -11.32 5.25
CA TYR A 479 29.99 -10.28 5.35
C TYR A 479 29.57 -9.08 6.21
N ARG A 480 28.27 -8.95 6.52
CA ARG A 480 27.72 -7.78 7.22
C ARG A 480 28.04 -7.77 8.70
N THR A 481 28.17 -8.94 9.32
CA THR A 481 28.47 -9.08 10.75
C THR A 481 29.36 -10.29 11.02
N THR A 482 30.23 -10.17 12.02
CA THR A 482 31.04 -11.26 12.56
C THR A 482 30.49 -11.74 13.93
N SER A 483 29.42 -11.13 14.44
CA SER A 483 28.81 -11.53 15.69
C SER A 483 28.11 -12.87 15.58
N SER A 484 28.66 -13.89 16.24
CA SER A 484 28.08 -15.25 16.29
C SER A 484 26.66 -15.27 16.86
N ASP A 485 26.40 -14.39 17.84
CA ASP A 485 25.10 -14.31 18.51
C ASP A 485 24.02 -13.76 17.60
N LEU A 486 24.35 -12.70 16.83
CA LEU A 486 23.43 -12.14 15.85
C LEU A 486 23.17 -13.10 14.69
N LEU A 487 24.23 -13.81 14.23
CA LEU A 487 24.09 -14.84 13.19
C LEU A 487 23.20 -16.00 13.66
N THR A 488 23.30 -16.39 14.93
CA THR A 488 22.42 -17.42 15.53
C THR A 488 20.97 -16.98 15.53
N VAL A 489 20.69 -15.71 15.90
CA VAL A 489 19.32 -15.16 15.85
C VAL A 489 18.80 -15.16 14.41
N TRP A 490 19.59 -14.69 13.44
CA TRP A 490 19.18 -14.68 12.03
C TRP A 490 18.89 -16.09 11.48
N ASP A 491 19.71 -17.08 11.83
CA ASP A 491 19.48 -18.47 11.39
C ASP A 491 18.17 -19.03 11.98
N ARG A 492 17.88 -18.78 13.26
CA ARG A 492 16.62 -19.20 13.88
C ARG A 492 15.40 -18.49 13.31
N VAL A 493 15.50 -17.18 13.02
CA VAL A 493 14.43 -16.43 12.32
C VAL A 493 14.15 -17.06 10.96
N ARG A 494 15.19 -17.34 10.18
CA ARG A 494 15.06 -17.95 8.85
C ARG A 494 14.41 -19.33 8.88
N LYS A 495 14.70 -20.12 9.91
CA LYS A 495 14.15 -21.46 10.10
C LYS A 495 12.78 -21.48 10.76
N LEU A 496 12.25 -20.32 11.15
CA LEU A 496 11.04 -20.19 11.97
C LEU A 496 11.10 -21.07 13.22
N ASP A 497 12.27 -21.08 13.89
CA ASP A 497 12.54 -21.92 15.07
C ASP A 497 11.75 -21.40 16.27
N ASP A 498 10.94 -22.25 16.88
CA ASP A 498 10.14 -21.92 18.07
C ASP A 498 10.99 -21.48 19.27
N ALA A 499 12.25 -21.89 19.32
CA ALA A 499 13.19 -21.51 20.36
C ALA A 499 13.91 -20.16 20.12
N ILE A 500 13.43 -19.32 19.20
CA ILE A 500 14.02 -18.02 18.86
C ILE A 500 14.13 -17.07 20.05
N LEU A 501 13.22 -17.14 21.01
CA LEU A 501 13.22 -16.27 22.20
C LEU A 501 14.45 -16.50 23.09
N GLU A 502 15.00 -17.71 23.12
CA GLU A 502 16.16 -18.04 23.96
C GLU A 502 17.40 -17.17 23.63
N PRO A 503 17.93 -17.14 22.37
CA PRO A 503 19.07 -16.30 22.05
C PRO A 503 18.75 -14.81 22.11
N LEU A 504 17.51 -14.39 21.82
CA LEU A 504 17.10 -12.99 21.93
C LEU A 504 17.22 -12.49 23.38
N VAL A 505 16.71 -13.27 24.36
CA VAL A 505 16.76 -12.91 25.78
C VAL A 505 18.18 -13.05 26.32
N LYS A 506 18.88 -14.15 26.01
CA LYS A 506 20.23 -14.44 26.49
C LYS A 506 21.25 -13.38 26.05
N ASN A 507 21.13 -12.87 24.85
CA ASN A 507 22.07 -11.92 24.26
C ASN A 507 21.62 -10.46 24.43
N GLY A 508 20.56 -10.20 25.21
CA GLY A 508 20.10 -8.83 25.48
C GLY A 508 19.42 -8.13 24.29
N TYR A 509 18.94 -8.86 23.28
CA TYR A 509 18.20 -8.30 22.16
C TYR A 509 16.72 -8.05 22.48
N VAL A 510 16.27 -8.37 23.67
CA VAL A 510 14.92 -8.08 24.18
C VAL A 510 15.02 -7.16 25.37
N ALA A 511 14.32 -6.05 25.31
CA ALA A 511 14.19 -5.13 26.43
C ALA A 511 12.72 -4.87 26.76
N LYS A 512 12.44 -4.51 28.01
CA LYS A 512 11.13 -3.93 28.34
C LYS A 512 11.06 -2.54 27.76
N LEU A 513 9.87 -2.14 27.35
CA LEU A 513 9.63 -0.76 26.95
C LEU A 513 9.78 0.14 28.17
N ASP A 514 10.84 0.95 28.21
CA ASP A 514 11.16 1.90 29.27
C ASP A 514 11.67 3.22 28.68
N GLU A 515 12.19 4.09 29.53
CA GLU A 515 12.65 5.43 29.14
C GLU A 515 13.84 5.42 28.17
N SER A 516 14.57 4.32 28.05
CA SER A 516 15.72 4.23 27.14
C SER A 516 15.35 4.36 25.67
N ILE A 517 14.06 4.14 25.31
CA ILE A 517 13.57 4.37 23.94
C ILE A 517 13.75 5.83 23.48
N PHE A 518 13.91 6.78 24.40
CA PHE A 518 14.17 8.19 24.08
C PHE A 518 15.66 8.54 24.02
N GLU A 519 16.53 7.62 24.38
CA GLU A 519 17.96 7.79 24.35
C GLU A 519 18.48 7.28 23.01
N HIS A 520 18.71 8.20 22.06
CA HIS A 520 19.37 7.86 20.80
C HIS A 520 20.86 7.71 21.06
N SER A 521 21.38 6.52 20.82
CA SER A 521 22.80 6.24 21.02
C SER A 521 23.66 6.55 19.79
N GLU A 522 23.08 6.51 18.60
CA GLU A 522 23.79 6.71 17.33
C GLU A 522 22.85 7.30 16.25
N GLU A 523 23.42 7.99 15.24
CA GLU A 523 22.65 8.63 14.15
C GLU A 523 21.91 7.61 13.25
N ASP A 524 22.31 6.35 13.25
CA ASP A 524 21.78 5.29 12.40
C ASP A 524 20.70 4.43 13.07
N GLU A 525 20.20 4.82 14.25
CA GLU A 525 19.14 4.09 14.94
C GLU A 525 17.78 4.31 14.29
N ILE A 526 17.05 3.23 13.99
CA ILE A 526 15.71 3.28 13.41
C ILE A 526 14.73 2.39 14.18
N ILE A 527 13.55 2.92 14.45
CA ILE A 527 12.46 2.19 15.11
C ILE A 527 11.49 1.66 14.05
N LEU A 528 11.27 0.35 14.06
CA LEU A 528 10.37 -0.32 13.13
C LEU A 528 9.04 -0.64 13.78
N CYS A 529 7.94 -0.24 13.15
CA CYS A 529 6.59 -0.58 13.55
C CYS A 529 5.89 -1.43 12.49
N LEU A 530 5.10 -2.40 12.93
CA LEU A 530 4.37 -3.30 12.03
C LEU A 530 3.14 -2.64 11.39
N ASN A 531 2.48 -1.72 12.11
CA ASN A 531 1.21 -1.11 11.69
C ASN A 531 1.29 0.41 11.68
N TYR A 532 0.46 1.06 10.85
CA TYR A 532 0.28 2.51 10.87
C TYR A 532 -0.63 2.96 12.02
N ASP A 533 -1.67 2.18 12.29
CA ASP A 533 -2.72 2.51 13.25
C ASP A 533 -2.57 1.70 14.54
N GLY A 534 -3.14 2.21 15.63
CA GLY A 534 -3.12 1.58 16.93
C GLY A 534 -2.12 2.21 17.89
N LEU A 535 -2.21 1.81 19.16
CA LEU A 535 -1.41 2.37 20.24
C LEU A 535 0.11 2.26 19.98
N TYR A 536 0.53 1.17 19.33
CA TYR A 536 1.92 0.91 18.92
C TYR A 536 2.11 1.09 17.39
N GLY A 537 1.21 1.80 16.74
CA GLY A 537 1.31 2.13 15.32
C GLY A 537 2.26 3.29 15.08
N ILE A 538 2.77 3.40 13.86
CA ILE A 538 3.78 4.40 13.45
C ILE A 538 3.35 5.82 13.83
N ASN A 539 2.10 6.18 13.54
CA ASN A 539 1.60 7.55 13.77
C ASN A 539 1.64 7.92 15.26
N ASN A 540 1.28 6.97 16.13
CA ASN A 540 1.28 7.20 17.58
C ASN A 540 2.69 7.16 18.17
N ILE A 541 3.51 6.22 17.73
CA ILE A 541 4.92 6.12 18.15
C ILE A 541 5.71 7.35 17.70
N ASN A 542 5.54 7.84 16.48
CA ASN A 542 6.17 9.06 16.02
C ASN A 542 5.80 10.26 16.90
N ARG A 543 4.52 10.41 17.24
CA ARG A 543 4.05 11.47 18.13
C ARG A 543 4.63 11.35 19.54
N PHE A 544 4.77 10.12 20.03
CA PHE A 544 5.40 9.86 21.34
C PHE A 544 6.89 10.19 21.32
N LEU A 545 7.63 9.75 20.32
CA LEU A 545 9.06 9.99 20.18
C LEU A 545 9.39 11.47 19.90
N GLN A 546 8.53 12.18 19.18
CA GLN A 546 8.65 13.62 18.95
C GLN A 546 8.72 14.42 20.26
N ASN A 547 8.23 13.88 21.39
CA ASN A 547 8.37 14.54 22.70
C ASN A 547 9.83 14.61 23.19
N SER A 548 10.74 13.80 22.64
CA SER A 548 12.18 13.91 22.92
C SER A 548 12.81 15.15 22.27
N ASN A 549 12.22 15.67 21.19
CA ASN A 549 12.67 16.89 20.56
C ASN A 549 12.26 18.11 21.39
N PRO A 550 13.23 18.89 21.95
CA PRO A 550 12.94 20.01 22.85
C PRO A 550 12.48 21.28 22.11
N ASN A 551 12.57 21.32 20.80
CA ASN A 551 12.25 22.51 20.01
C ASN A 551 10.75 22.83 20.09
N GLU A 552 10.41 24.09 19.84
CA GLU A 552 9.04 24.58 19.88
C GLU A 552 8.17 23.85 18.86
N SER A 553 6.95 23.52 19.27
CA SER A 553 5.99 22.81 18.44
C SER A 553 5.14 23.79 17.63
N VAL A 554 5.04 23.54 16.32
CA VAL A 554 4.13 24.25 15.41
C VAL A 554 2.99 23.32 15.02
N VAL A 555 1.76 23.76 15.29
CA VAL A 555 0.54 23.00 14.94
C VAL A 555 0.03 23.46 13.58
N TRP A 556 -0.12 22.53 12.64
CA TRP A 556 -0.71 22.76 11.34
C TRP A 556 -1.77 21.72 11.00
N GLY A 557 -3.01 22.16 10.92
CA GLY A 557 -4.15 21.25 10.84
C GLY A 557 -4.28 20.42 12.12
N ILE A 558 -4.20 19.11 11.97
CA ILE A 558 -4.27 18.12 13.07
C ILE A 558 -2.89 17.57 13.46
N ASN A 559 -1.83 17.98 12.77
CA ASN A 559 -0.47 17.53 12.96
C ASN A 559 0.38 18.56 13.69
N THR A 560 1.44 18.08 14.32
CA THR A 560 2.43 18.92 15.02
C THR A 560 3.80 18.66 14.42
N TYR A 561 4.56 19.71 14.17
CA TYR A 561 5.89 19.68 13.60
C TYR A 561 6.86 20.45 14.48
N LYS A 562 8.12 20.02 14.52
CA LYS A 562 9.20 20.70 15.22
C LYS A 562 10.44 20.77 14.35
N VAL A 563 11.19 21.86 14.45
CA VAL A 563 12.51 21.93 13.84
C VAL A 563 13.37 20.80 14.39
N GLY A 564 14.08 20.11 13.51
CA GLY A 564 14.89 18.95 13.88
C GLY A 564 14.16 17.60 13.82
N ASP A 565 12.85 17.56 13.54
CA ASP A 565 12.15 16.29 13.33
C ASP A 565 12.67 15.59 12.07
N PRO A 566 12.99 14.29 12.16
CA PRO A 566 13.25 13.47 10.98
C PRO A 566 11.96 13.29 10.19
N ILE A 567 12.05 13.34 8.87
CA ILE A 567 10.91 13.18 7.99
C ILE A 567 11.15 12.15 6.89
N LEU A 568 10.04 11.67 6.33
CA LEU A 568 10.02 10.79 5.19
C LEU A 568 8.99 11.30 4.19
N PHE A 569 9.40 11.61 2.96
CA PHE A 569 8.49 12.01 1.90
C PHE A 569 7.54 10.87 1.54
N ASN A 570 6.27 11.16 1.33
CA ASN A 570 5.20 10.19 1.13
C ASN A 570 4.24 10.51 -0.02
N GLU A 571 4.43 11.66 -0.69
CA GLU A 571 3.68 12.08 -1.87
C GLU A 571 4.62 12.23 -3.06
N SER A 572 4.75 11.14 -3.83
CA SER A 572 5.69 11.05 -4.94
C SER A 572 5.36 11.95 -6.14
N ASN A 573 4.10 12.42 -6.26
CA ASN A 573 3.67 13.12 -7.47
C ASN A 573 4.02 14.61 -7.47
N ILE A 574 4.30 15.20 -6.31
CA ILE A 574 4.57 16.65 -6.18
C ILE A 574 5.99 16.98 -6.65
N PHE A 575 6.99 16.19 -6.22
CA PHE A 575 8.41 16.45 -6.47
C PHE A 575 9.10 15.32 -7.25
N SER A 576 8.33 14.34 -7.78
CA SER A 576 8.87 13.22 -8.55
C SER A 576 9.30 13.66 -9.96
N PRO A 577 10.39 13.10 -10.52
CA PRO A 577 11.18 11.99 -9.98
C PRO A 577 12.33 12.39 -9.06
N LEU A 578 12.54 13.68 -8.78
CA LEU A 578 13.71 14.16 -8.05
C LEU A 578 13.66 13.80 -6.57
N ILE A 579 12.52 14.05 -5.91
CA ILE A 579 12.24 13.60 -4.56
C ILE A 579 11.10 12.57 -4.66
N HIS A 580 11.37 11.34 -4.26
CA HIS A 580 10.45 10.23 -4.39
C HIS A 580 9.95 9.72 -3.03
N ASN A 581 8.97 8.85 -3.04
CA ASN A 581 8.48 8.20 -1.83
C ASN A 581 9.63 7.51 -1.09
N ASN A 582 9.69 7.75 0.22
CA ASN A 582 10.73 7.30 1.14
C ASN A 582 12.06 8.06 1.07
N SER A 583 12.17 9.17 0.30
CA SER A 583 13.27 10.11 0.46
C SER A 583 13.26 10.66 1.88
N LYS A 584 14.42 10.64 2.53
CA LYS A 584 14.59 11.06 3.91
C LYS A 584 15.05 12.51 3.99
N GLY A 585 14.67 13.17 5.08
CA GLY A 585 15.12 14.52 5.37
C GLY A 585 14.92 14.87 6.85
N LYS A 586 15.21 16.11 7.17
CA LYS A 586 15.05 16.69 8.50
C LYS A 586 14.46 18.08 8.38
N ILE A 587 13.52 18.43 9.23
CA ILE A 587 12.98 19.80 9.27
C ILE A 587 14.07 20.76 9.74
N PHE A 588 14.51 21.64 8.84
CA PHE A 588 15.51 22.66 9.10
C PHE A 588 14.88 23.97 9.59
N GLY A 589 13.71 24.33 9.02
CA GLY A 589 12.96 25.52 9.40
C GLY A 589 11.46 25.33 9.24
N ILE A 590 10.66 26.08 10.02
CA ILE A 590 9.20 26.15 9.92
C ILE A 590 8.77 27.60 10.04
N HIS A 591 8.04 28.10 9.05
CA HIS A 591 7.59 29.49 8.98
C HIS A 591 6.04 29.52 8.85
N PRO A 592 5.31 29.54 9.99
CA PRO A 592 3.86 29.52 9.98
C PRO A 592 3.28 30.88 9.60
N GLY A 593 2.37 30.90 8.60
CA GLY A 593 1.53 32.02 8.23
C GLY A 593 0.06 31.78 8.58
N GLU A 594 -0.81 32.74 8.29
CA GLU A 594 -2.25 32.60 8.55
C GLU A 594 -2.95 31.61 7.61
N GLN A 595 -2.56 31.58 6.34
CA GLN A 595 -3.17 30.79 5.27
C GLN A 595 -2.24 29.74 4.69
N GLU A 596 -0.96 29.78 5.01
CA GLU A 596 0.07 28.90 4.49
C GLU A 596 1.17 28.67 5.52
N ILE A 597 1.90 27.59 5.37
CA ILE A 597 3.08 27.26 6.15
C ILE A 597 4.22 26.93 5.20
N GLN A 598 5.40 27.48 5.42
CA GLN A 598 6.60 27.16 4.67
C GLN A 598 7.46 26.22 5.50
N PHE A 599 7.97 25.18 4.85
CA PHE A 599 8.93 24.23 5.42
C PHE A 599 10.25 24.33 4.70
N ASP A 600 11.33 24.43 5.46
CA ASP A 600 12.69 24.26 4.98
C ASP A 600 13.16 22.87 5.39
N ILE A 601 13.56 22.06 4.44
CA ILE A 601 13.90 20.64 4.66
C ILE A 601 15.33 20.38 4.20
N GLU A 602 16.17 19.89 5.11
CA GLU A 602 17.46 19.31 4.78
C GLU A 602 17.27 17.90 4.27
N LEU A 603 17.66 17.62 3.03
CA LEU A 603 17.56 16.30 2.40
C LEU A 603 18.78 15.45 2.74
N GLU A 604 18.63 14.12 2.79
CA GLU A 604 19.81 13.22 2.87
C GLU A 604 20.66 13.22 1.58
N GLU A 605 20.03 13.46 0.45
CA GLU A 605 20.66 13.48 -0.87
C GLU A 605 20.88 14.91 -1.35
N SER A 606 21.98 15.14 -2.07
CA SER A 606 22.25 16.44 -2.67
C SER A 606 21.57 16.57 -4.02
N ILE A 607 20.91 17.68 -4.25
CA ILE A 607 20.20 18.04 -5.48
C ILE A 607 20.92 19.25 -6.10
N ASN A 608 21.16 19.22 -7.41
CA ASN A 608 21.71 20.37 -8.11
C ASN A 608 20.62 21.35 -8.55
N GLU A 609 21.03 22.61 -8.76
CA GLU A 609 20.12 23.70 -9.08
C GLU A 609 19.39 23.50 -10.42
N ILE A 610 20.01 22.83 -11.38
CA ILE A 610 19.43 22.61 -12.72
C ILE A 610 18.28 21.60 -12.62
N ASP A 611 18.48 20.53 -11.85
CA ASP A 611 17.44 19.51 -11.64
C ASP A 611 16.27 20.05 -10.82
N ALA A 612 16.50 21.04 -9.93
CA ALA A 612 15.46 21.64 -9.11
C ALA A 612 14.51 22.59 -9.87
N TRP A 613 14.92 23.14 -11.00
CA TRP A 613 14.21 24.20 -11.75
C TRP A 613 12.81 23.82 -12.24
N GLU A 614 12.52 22.56 -12.39
CA GLU A 614 11.23 22.06 -12.92
C GLU A 614 10.19 21.79 -11.83
N TYR A 615 10.50 22.05 -10.55
CA TYR A 615 9.67 21.64 -9.41
C TYR A 615 9.18 22.82 -8.57
N ASP A 616 8.06 22.63 -7.88
CA ASP A 616 7.43 23.62 -6.99
C ASP A 616 8.13 23.69 -5.61
N PHE A 617 9.47 23.73 -5.59
CA PHE A 617 10.27 24.03 -4.41
C PHE A 617 11.49 24.86 -4.79
N GLU A 618 12.03 25.59 -3.83
CA GLU A 618 13.26 26.37 -3.99
C GLU A 618 14.44 25.65 -3.32
N LEU A 619 15.58 25.59 -4.00
CA LEU A 619 16.84 25.17 -3.39
C LEU A 619 17.46 26.40 -2.71
N ILE A 620 17.39 26.46 -1.36
CA ILE A 620 17.80 27.64 -0.59
C ILE A 620 19.25 27.58 -0.11
N GLY A 621 19.92 26.44 -0.23
CA GLY A 621 21.33 26.32 0.13
C GLY A 621 21.75 24.89 0.43
N GLU A 622 22.91 24.80 1.07
CA GLU A 622 23.49 23.55 1.58
C GLU A 622 23.72 23.67 3.09
N SER A 623 23.51 22.58 3.82
CA SER A 623 23.85 22.52 5.24
C SER A 623 25.36 22.41 5.47
N GLU A 624 25.81 22.56 6.71
CA GLU A 624 27.22 22.36 7.11
C GLU A 624 27.75 20.96 6.73
N ALA A 625 26.85 19.99 6.58
CA ALA A 625 27.17 18.63 6.15
C ALA A 625 27.18 18.45 4.62
N GLY A 626 27.01 19.54 3.83
CA GLY A 626 26.96 19.50 2.35
C GLY A 626 25.67 18.88 1.80
N LYS A 627 24.59 18.87 2.59
CA LYS A 627 23.28 18.37 2.19
C LYS A 627 22.42 19.51 1.67
N SER A 628 21.62 19.25 0.63
CA SER A 628 20.72 20.25 0.05
C SER A 628 19.60 20.62 0.99
N ILE A 629 19.31 21.93 1.09
CA ILE A 629 18.16 22.45 1.81
C ILE A 629 17.16 23.00 0.80
N ILE A 630 15.96 22.44 0.81
CA ILE A 630 14.84 22.85 -0.04
C ILE A 630 13.80 23.59 0.78
N SER A 631 13.07 24.50 0.14
CA SER A 631 11.96 25.22 0.74
C SER A 631 10.71 25.12 -0.12
N PHE A 632 9.55 24.86 0.50
CA PHE A 632 8.26 24.83 -0.17
C PHE A 632 7.13 25.24 0.79
N THR A 633 6.01 25.66 0.20
CA THR A 633 4.86 26.17 0.93
C THR A 633 3.66 25.24 0.81
N VAL A 634 2.95 25.05 1.92
CA VAL A 634 1.73 24.25 2.01
C VAL A 634 0.57 25.14 2.43
N SER A 635 -0.49 25.18 1.63
CA SER A 635 -1.68 25.99 1.91
C SER A 635 -2.51 25.38 3.03
N LYS A 636 -3.21 26.24 3.79
CA LYS A 636 -4.10 25.78 4.85
C LYS A 636 -5.30 25.06 4.25
N TYR A 637 -5.54 23.84 4.71
CA TYR A 637 -6.75 23.14 4.36
C TYR A 637 -7.98 23.94 4.80
N ARG A 638 -8.84 24.28 3.86
CA ARG A 638 -10.16 24.82 4.14
C ARG A 638 -11.16 23.69 3.91
N SER A 639 -11.87 23.27 4.97
CA SER A 639 -13.08 22.48 4.82
C SER A 639 -14.10 23.37 4.09
N THR A 640 -14.17 23.24 2.78
CA THR A 640 -15.16 23.95 1.96
C THR A 640 -16.32 23.00 1.70
N ASP A 641 -17.54 23.57 1.66
CA ASP A 641 -18.73 22.88 1.13
C ASP A 641 -18.58 22.63 -0.39
N GLU A 642 -17.52 23.13 -1.01
CA GLU A 642 -17.21 23.03 -2.42
C GLU A 642 -16.32 21.81 -2.72
N ASP A 643 -16.30 21.43 -3.97
CA ASP A 643 -15.60 20.26 -4.48
C ASP A 643 -14.07 20.46 -4.41
N ASP A 644 -13.35 19.51 -3.80
CA ASP A 644 -11.91 19.58 -3.50
C ASP A 644 -11.01 19.32 -4.74
N GLU A 645 -11.43 19.62 -5.97
CA GLU A 645 -10.69 19.22 -7.19
C GLU A 645 -9.28 19.80 -7.29
N ASP A 646 -8.98 20.95 -6.67
CA ASP A 646 -7.72 21.70 -6.88
C ASP A 646 -6.80 21.78 -5.65
N ASN A 647 -6.99 20.98 -4.60
CA ASN A 647 -6.28 21.18 -3.32
C ASN A 647 -5.08 20.23 -3.08
N ASN A 648 -4.26 19.92 -4.08
CA ASN A 648 -2.97 19.24 -3.87
C ASN A 648 -2.00 20.12 -3.04
N SER A 649 -2.14 21.44 -3.06
CA SER A 649 -1.31 22.38 -2.32
C SER A 649 -1.58 22.41 -0.81
N SER A 650 -2.61 21.72 -0.30
CA SER A 650 -2.94 21.69 1.14
C SER A 650 -2.47 20.42 1.87
N VAL A 651 -1.83 19.49 1.17
CA VAL A 651 -1.29 18.25 1.75
C VAL A 651 0.19 18.43 2.02
N VAL A 652 0.62 18.18 3.26
CA VAL A 652 2.05 18.16 3.61
C VAL A 652 2.66 16.89 2.97
N PRO A 653 3.68 17.03 2.07
CA PRO A 653 4.18 15.91 1.26
C PRO A 653 5.09 14.95 2.02
N PHE A 654 5.17 15.06 3.33
CA PHE A 654 6.00 14.22 4.20
C PHE A 654 5.30 13.86 5.51
N GLN A 655 5.83 12.86 6.19
CA GLN A 655 5.46 12.49 7.57
C GLN A 655 6.67 12.60 8.49
N VAL A 656 6.43 12.87 9.76
CA VAL A 656 7.47 12.73 10.81
C VAL A 656 7.85 11.25 10.94
N ALA A 657 9.14 10.95 11.02
CA ALA A 657 9.69 9.62 10.82
C ALA A 657 10.74 9.19 11.86
N TYR A 658 10.47 9.39 13.15
CA TYR A 658 11.22 8.75 14.23
C TYR A 658 11.09 7.22 14.19
N ALA A 659 9.93 6.73 13.73
CA ALA A 659 9.65 5.33 13.47
C ALA A 659 9.07 5.16 12.07
N VAL A 660 9.37 4.03 11.42
CA VAL A 660 8.93 3.71 10.07
C VAL A 660 8.36 2.31 9.99
N SER A 661 7.70 1.97 8.88
CA SER A 661 7.26 0.60 8.63
C SER A 661 8.41 -0.27 8.12
N ILE A 662 8.30 -1.58 8.35
CA ILE A 662 9.26 -2.58 7.84
C ILE A 662 9.46 -2.54 6.32
N HIS A 663 8.49 -2.04 5.56
CA HIS A 663 8.60 -1.87 4.10
C HIS A 663 9.35 -0.59 3.67
N LYS A 664 9.68 0.27 4.63
CA LYS A 664 10.31 1.58 4.38
C LYS A 664 11.71 1.70 4.98
N ALA A 665 12.14 0.68 5.73
CA ALA A 665 13.43 0.64 6.40
C ALA A 665 14.59 0.30 5.45
#